data_639269af2f84efdd289e654218ea5e11
#
_entry.id   639269af2f84efdd289e654218ea5e11
#
_cell.length_a   1.000
_cell.length_b   1.000
_cell.length_c   1.000
_cell.angle_alpha   90.00
_cell.angle_beta   90.00
_cell.angle_gamma   90.00
#
_symmetry.space_group_name_H-M   'P 1'
#
loop_
_entity.id
_entity.type
_entity.pdbx_description
1 polymer ?
#
loop_
_entity_poly.entity_id
_entity_poly.type
_entity_poly.pdbx_seq_one_letter_code
_entity_poly.pdbx_strand_id
1 'polypeptide(L)'
;MTRYVITILALMFALTSAMAQKTVKITGYVRDADGSPLELVNIRIKNTLNGAMTNEKGFYTITTTPGDSVALIYSCLGFNKAERIIPSLHADMRLNVQMNYTSLELGEVAVTAIRRQTTTMENIQADRIKLLPDPAGGSIESLVVTFAGVSSNNELSSQYSVRGGSYDENIVYVNGIEVFRPLLIRSGQQEGLSFVNPDLTESVNFSAGGFEARYGDKMSSVLDITYKQPKHFEGSASASLLGGSAYVGSSMGKVSQVTGFRYKSGRSLLGTMDTDAEYDPRFMDIQTYWTYKPTNKIEMNFLGNLATNKYHYVPHSRETSFGTTDEITNFTVWFPNSNERDKFQTLFGALTFKYKASEKVELGLQASAFDSKEEERYDIAGEYWLSDGTENSNMSDAGISAMSVGRYMEHARNKLHSNVMNVGTTGTANLLNNKISWGAQVQFERISDHISEWEKRDSAGYSLPQTGTAVSLISNLYSDNRIESTRFSAYVQDAFKFRTKQGLFTLVGGIRGSYWSYNKEFIFSPRVSLGFIPNFDQNLTMRFATGIYYQSPFYKELRLTTQDEAGNDVVTLNNNLKSQRSIHFIIGGDYTFKLMDRNFKLTAELYYKKLDNLIPYTIDNVKVRYYGENCAKGYAAGLDLKFFGEFVPGTDSWISLSLMKAEQTIRETTKAPLPNSPGYNLSVFFQDYFPGYKRVKLNLKGVLSGGLPVTIPHRGYEAGYFRTPAYKRIDLGVSYQLAGGTDAIMDRGFFQYLKNIWIGVDVFNILDIKNTNSYYWITRADNAQFAVPNYLTGRQINARLIVEF
;
A
#
# COMPACT_ATOMS: atom_id res chain seq x y z
N MET A 1 -39.52 54.69 32.10
CA MET A 1 -38.81 53.55 31.38
C MET A 1 -38.11 52.58 32.34
N THR A 2 -37.45 53.02 33.40
CA THR A 2 -36.71 52.18 34.34
C THR A 2 -37.53 51.13 35.10
N ARG A 3 -38.81 51.43 35.42
CA ARG A 3 -39.70 50.46 36.13
C ARG A 3 -40.11 49.25 35.24
N TYR A 4 -40.28 49.42 33.93
CA TYR A 4 -40.65 48.33 33.02
C TYR A 4 -39.46 47.38 32.70
N VAL A 5 -38.27 47.95 32.71
CA VAL A 5 -37.04 47.15 32.50
C VAL A 5 -36.77 46.22 33.69
N ILE A 6 -36.97 46.69 34.90
CA ILE A 6 -36.84 45.89 36.14
C ILE A 6 -37.89 44.79 36.20
N THR A 7 -39.14 45.10 35.80
CA THR A 7 -40.21 44.08 35.73
C THR A 7 -39.99 43.02 34.69
N ILE A 8 -39.43 43.36 33.51
CA ILE A 8 -39.05 42.42 32.46
C ILE A 8 -37.83 41.59 32.88
N LEU A 9 -36.82 42.19 33.56
CA LEU A 9 -35.71 41.40 34.11
C LEU A 9 -36.15 40.45 35.22
N ALA A 10 -37.05 40.86 36.10
CA ALA A 10 -37.60 40.01 37.14
C ALA A 10 -38.50 38.90 36.58
N LEU A 11 -39.22 39.15 35.48
CA LEU A 11 -39.96 38.08 34.76
C LEU A 11 -39.06 37.13 34.01
N MET A 12 -37.96 37.61 33.42
CA MET A 12 -36.92 36.74 32.84
C MET A 12 -36.19 35.89 33.88
N PHE A 13 -35.97 36.41 35.08
CA PHE A 13 -35.35 35.66 36.19
C PHE A 13 -36.35 34.65 36.82
N ALA A 14 -37.63 34.94 36.78
CA ALA A 14 -38.66 33.98 37.22
C ALA A 14 -38.96 32.84 36.22
N LEU A 15 -38.63 33.04 34.92
CA LEU A 15 -38.72 32.00 33.87
C LEU A 15 -37.50 31.08 33.82
N THR A 16 -36.40 31.41 34.51
CA THR A 16 -35.27 30.53 34.74
C THR A 16 -35.36 29.71 36.00
N SER A 17 -36.54 29.53 36.58
CA SER A 17 -36.78 28.44 37.52
C SER A 17 -36.59 27.15 36.75
N ALA A 18 -35.32 26.74 36.67
CA ALA A 18 -34.91 25.48 36.09
C ALA A 18 -35.86 24.43 36.65
N MET A 19 -36.64 23.79 35.82
CA MET A 19 -37.19 22.48 36.13
C MET A 19 -35.96 21.62 36.45
N ALA A 20 -35.69 21.45 37.74
CA ALA A 20 -34.71 20.48 38.20
C ALA A 20 -35.24 19.12 37.72
N GLN A 21 -34.73 18.70 36.60
CA GLN A 21 -35.09 17.44 36.01
C GLN A 21 -34.68 16.36 37.01
N LYS A 22 -35.65 15.70 37.61
CA LYS A 22 -35.43 14.67 38.60
C LYS A 22 -34.48 13.62 37.94
N THR A 23 -33.26 13.48 38.43
CA THR A 23 -32.28 12.52 37.93
C THR A 23 -32.17 11.36 38.91
N VAL A 24 -31.96 10.17 38.37
CA VAL A 24 -31.70 8.95 39.13
C VAL A 24 -30.31 8.43 38.81
N LYS A 25 -29.68 7.82 39.81
CA LYS A 25 -28.33 7.25 39.69
C LYS A 25 -28.39 5.75 39.61
N ILE A 26 -27.67 5.18 38.65
CA ILE A 26 -27.42 3.74 38.58
C ILE A 26 -25.93 3.54 38.93
N THR A 27 -25.67 2.75 39.96
CA THR A 27 -24.33 2.41 40.41
C THR A 27 -24.16 0.89 40.37
N GLY A 28 -22.92 0.43 40.26
CA GLY A 28 -22.67 -1.00 40.30
C GLY A 28 -21.23 -1.39 40.05
N TYR A 29 -20.99 -2.68 40.00
CA TYR A 29 -19.70 -3.25 39.69
C TYR A 29 -19.82 -4.11 38.45
N VAL A 30 -18.83 -4.00 37.57
CA VAL A 30 -18.66 -4.90 36.44
C VAL A 30 -17.51 -5.85 36.73
N ARG A 31 -17.75 -7.15 36.53
CA ARG A 31 -16.79 -8.22 36.79
C ARG A 31 -16.72 -9.14 35.58
N ASP A 32 -15.62 -9.86 35.43
CA ASP A 32 -15.50 -10.95 34.45
C ASP A 32 -16.17 -12.25 34.94
N ALA A 33 -16.08 -13.30 34.11
CA ALA A 33 -16.64 -14.62 34.44
C ALA A 33 -15.98 -15.26 35.68
N ASP A 34 -14.74 -14.86 35.99
CA ASP A 34 -13.97 -15.37 37.12
C ASP A 34 -14.17 -14.51 38.40
N GLY A 35 -15.00 -13.47 38.33
CA GLY A 35 -15.33 -12.59 39.44
C GLY A 35 -14.35 -11.44 39.66
N SER A 36 -13.34 -11.28 38.78
CA SER A 36 -12.36 -10.20 38.86
C SER A 36 -12.98 -8.87 38.40
N PRO A 37 -12.64 -7.72 39.01
CA PRO A 37 -13.18 -6.43 38.63
C PRO A 37 -12.67 -6.05 37.23
N LEU A 38 -13.58 -5.52 36.40
CA LEU A 38 -13.26 -5.01 35.05
C LEU A 38 -13.19 -3.50 35.07
N GLU A 39 -11.98 -2.98 34.82
CA GLU A 39 -11.72 -1.56 34.63
C GLU A 39 -11.96 -1.15 33.17
N LEU A 40 -12.26 0.14 32.94
CA LEU A 40 -12.47 0.75 31.63
C LEU A 40 -13.61 0.10 30.80
N VAL A 41 -14.58 -0.52 31.46
CA VAL A 41 -15.81 -0.91 30.78
C VAL A 41 -16.60 0.35 30.45
N ASN A 42 -16.88 0.56 29.18
CA ASN A 42 -17.74 1.65 28.74
C ASN A 42 -19.20 1.25 28.94
N ILE A 43 -19.93 2.03 29.73
CA ILE A 43 -21.36 1.87 30.00
C ILE A 43 -22.09 3.03 29.31
N ARG A 44 -23.02 2.73 28.43
CA ARG A 44 -23.80 3.73 27.70
C ARG A 44 -25.28 3.46 27.80
N ILE A 45 -26.08 4.50 27.97
CA ILE A 45 -27.53 4.41 27.84
C ILE A 45 -27.84 4.31 26.33
N LYS A 46 -28.59 3.25 25.95
CA LYS A 46 -28.98 2.98 24.56
C LYS A 46 -29.66 4.19 23.93
N ASN A 47 -29.28 4.54 22.68
CA ASN A 47 -29.81 5.68 21.94
C ASN A 47 -29.55 7.06 22.55
N THR A 48 -28.56 7.20 23.45
CA THR A 48 -28.12 8.49 24.01
C THR A 48 -26.61 8.63 23.95
N LEU A 49 -26.12 9.85 24.13
CA LEU A 49 -24.68 10.13 24.30
C LEU A 49 -24.22 10.02 25.76
N ASN A 50 -25.13 9.72 26.69
CA ASN A 50 -24.81 9.63 28.11
C ASN A 50 -24.14 8.28 28.43
N GLY A 51 -22.97 8.34 29.06
CA GLY A 51 -22.18 7.17 29.40
C GLY A 51 -21.27 7.38 30.59
N ALA A 52 -20.71 6.27 31.09
CA ALA A 52 -19.75 6.23 32.19
C ALA A 52 -18.72 5.12 31.91
N MET A 53 -17.58 5.15 32.59
CA MET A 53 -16.59 4.07 32.58
C MET A 53 -16.36 3.52 34.00
N THR A 54 -16.02 2.22 34.06
CA THR A 54 -15.63 1.61 35.34
C THR A 54 -14.21 2.03 35.74
N ASN A 55 -14.00 2.20 37.03
CA ASN A 55 -12.68 2.45 37.65
C ASN A 55 -11.92 1.14 37.86
N GLU A 56 -10.71 1.22 38.46
CA GLU A 56 -9.84 0.09 38.79
C GLU A 56 -10.51 -1.04 39.60
N LYS A 57 -11.55 -0.72 40.38
CA LYS A 57 -12.33 -1.68 41.17
C LYS A 57 -13.58 -2.20 40.41
N GLY A 58 -13.70 -1.86 39.13
CA GLY A 58 -14.86 -2.22 38.30
C GLY A 58 -16.12 -1.41 38.66
N PHE A 59 -16.03 -0.37 39.51
CA PHE A 59 -17.16 0.42 39.93
C PHE A 59 -17.52 1.50 38.90
N TYR A 60 -18.84 1.69 38.70
CA TYR A 60 -19.37 2.75 37.84
C TYR A 60 -20.53 3.51 38.47
N THR A 61 -20.74 4.70 37.99
CA THR A 61 -21.91 5.53 38.29
C THR A 61 -22.37 6.21 37.01
N ILE A 62 -23.65 6.11 36.69
CA ILE A 62 -24.28 6.79 35.56
C ILE A 62 -25.58 7.46 36.04
N THR A 63 -25.81 8.69 35.61
CA THR A 63 -26.98 9.47 36.01
C THR A 63 -27.88 9.64 34.78
N THR A 64 -29.18 9.42 34.95
CA THR A 64 -30.17 9.55 33.86
C THR A 64 -31.50 10.11 34.39
N THR A 65 -32.39 10.42 33.51
CA THR A 65 -33.78 10.77 33.85
C THR A 65 -34.56 9.49 34.14
N PRO A 66 -35.56 9.55 35.09
CA PRO A 66 -36.49 8.45 35.31
C PRO A 66 -37.19 8.06 34.02
N GLY A 67 -37.42 6.78 33.81
CA GLY A 67 -38.14 6.29 32.63
C GLY A 67 -38.70 4.90 32.81
N ASP A 68 -39.72 4.58 32.02
CA ASP A 68 -40.42 3.29 32.07
C ASP A 68 -39.57 2.15 31.50
N SER A 69 -38.52 2.46 30.73
CA SER A 69 -37.53 1.50 30.26
C SER A 69 -36.22 2.18 29.95
N VAL A 70 -35.14 1.71 30.59
CA VAL A 70 -33.75 2.22 30.34
C VAL A 70 -32.88 1.02 30.04
N ALA A 71 -32.22 1.02 28.86
CA ALA A 71 -31.30 -0.02 28.47
C ALA A 71 -29.84 0.48 28.61
N LEU A 72 -29.04 -0.25 29.36
CA LEU A 72 -27.62 -0.01 29.51
C LEU A 72 -26.82 -1.01 28.67
N ILE A 73 -25.89 -0.52 27.87
CA ILE A 73 -24.96 -1.33 27.08
C ILE A 73 -23.59 -1.24 27.73
N TYR A 74 -23.05 -2.38 28.11
CA TYR A 74 -21.71 -2.56 28.67
C TYR A 74 -20.80 -3.09 27.58
N SER A 75 -19.69 -2.43 27.35
CA SER A 75 -18.71 -2.84 26.35
C SER A 75 -17.28 -2.71 26.91
N CYS A 76 -16.51 -3.77 26.77
CA CYS A 76 -15.10 -3.84 27.13
C CYS A 76 -14.37 -4.68 26.09
N LEU A 77 -13.12 -4.31 25.81
CA LEU A 77 -12.29 -5.03 24.86
C LEU A 77 -12.00 -6.44 25.38
N GLY A 78 -12.26 -7.45 24.57
CA GLY A 78 -12.09 -8.86 24.96
C GLY A 78 -13.29 -9.48 25.63
N PHE A 79 -14.40 -8.76 25.73
CA PHE A 79 -15.64 -9.23 26.37
C PHE A 79 -16.85 -9.08 25.46
N ASN A 80 -17.79 -9.99 25.54
CA ASN A 80 -19.07 -9.88 24.85
C ASN A 80 -19.83 -8.66 25.39
N LYS A 81 -20.44 -7.88 24.49
CA LYS A 81 -21.32 -6.78 24.90
C LYS A 81 -22.46 -7.34 25.73
N ALA A 82 -22.67 -6.75 26.91
CA ALA A 82 -23.82 -7.09 27.76
C ALA A 82 -24.83 -5.95 27.66
N GLU A 83 -26.11 -6.28 27.39
CA GLU A 83 -27.20 -5.35 27.45
C GLU A 83 -28.08 -5.70 28.66
N ARG A 84 -28.46 -4.68 29.45
CA ARG A 84 -29.35 -4.83 30.60
C ARG A 84 -30.48 -3.82 30.47
N ILE A 85 -31.69 -4.33 30.35
CA ILE A 85 -32.92 -3.54 30.28
C ILE A 85 -33.46 -3.42 31.68
N ILE A 86 -33.67 -2.18 32.15
CA ILE A 86 -34.32 -1.86 33.41
C ILE A 86 -35.75 -1.43 33.05
N PRO A 87 -36.75 -2.25 33.35
CA PRO A 87 -38.13 -2.02 32.89
C PRO A 87 -38.80 -0.83 33.56
N SER A 88 -38.32 -0.36 34.72
CA SER A 88 -38.82 0.81 35.41
C SER A 88 -37.72 1.41 36.27
N LEU A 89 -37.30 2.63 35.95
CA LEU A 89 -36.23 3.34 36.66
C LEU A 89 -36.76 4.66 37.20
N HIS A 90 -37.22 4.67 38.48
CA HIS A 90 -37.77 5.86 39.12
C HIS A 90 -37.04 6.25 40.40
N ALA A 91 -36.08 5.44 40.85
CA ALA A 91 -35.26 5.68 42.02
C ALA A 91 -33.83 5.20 41.79
N ASP A 92 -32.89 5.67 42.61
CA ASP A 92 -31.50 5.21 42.56
C ASP A 92 -31.42 3.68 42.74
N MET A 93 -30.62 3.04 41.95
CA MET A 93 -30.47 1.59 41.98
C MET A 93 -29.02 1.14 41.84
N ARG A 94 -28.78 -0.10 42.28
CA ARG A 94 -27.49 -0.77 42.11
C ARG A 94 -27.64 -1.94 41.13
N LEU A 95 -26.82 -1.93 40.06
CA LEU A 95 -26.84 -2.96 39.04
C LEU A 95 -25.43 -3.50 38.83
N ASN A 96 -25.18 -4.70 39.32
CA ASN A 96 -23.92 -5.40 39.06
C ASN A 96 -24.04 -6.23 37.80
N VAL A 97 -22.99 -6.23 36.97
CA VAL A 97 -22.97 -6.92 35.68
C VAL A 97 -21.74 -7.81 35.57
N GLN A 98 -21.95 -9.04 35.14
CA GLN A 98 -20.88 -9.95 34.76
C GLN A 98 -20.77 -9.98 33.26
N MET A 99 -19.55 -9.83 32.74
CA MET A 99 -19.23 -9.90 31.32
C MET A 99 -18.45 -11.17 31.02
N ASN A 100 -18.89 -11.88 29.99
CA ASN A 100 -18.20 -13.08 29.54
C ASN A 100 -17.14 -12.69 28.50
N TYR A 101 -16.04 -13.42 28.49
CA TYR A 101 -15.02 -13.27 27.46
C TYR A 101 -15.61 -13.49 26.06
N THR A 102 -15.21 -12.64 25.12
CA THR A 102 -15.57 -12.87 23.73
C THR A 102 -14.86 -14.11 23.24
N SER A 103 -15.58 -15.12 22.74
CA SER A 103 -15.02 -16.11 21.84
C SER A 103 -14.45 -15.35 20.63
N LEU A 104 -13.16 -15.50 20.43
CA LEU A 104 -12.36 -14.71 19.51
C LEU A 104 -12.92 -14.61 18.10
N GLU A 105 -13.77 -13.63 17.82
CA GLU A 105 -13.87 -13.07 16.47
C GLU A 105 -12.76 -12.04 16.29
N LEU A 106 -11.74 -12.42 15.51
CA LEU A 106 -10.74 -11.51 14.95
C LEU A 106 -11.39 -10.75 13.77
N GLY A 107 -12.42 -9.98 14.05
CA GLY A 107 -13.10 -9.22 13.02
C GLY A 107 -14.39 -8.63 13.52
N GLU A 108 -14.40 -7.39 13.60
CA GLU A 108 -15.42 -6.37 13.74
C GLU A 108 -15.33 -5.58 15.03
N VAL A 109 -14.94 -4.34 14.89
CA VAL A 109 -15.02 -3.37 15.96
C VAL A 109 -15.33 -1.98 15.46
N ALA A 110 -16.26 -1.41 16.16
CA ALA A 110 -16.53 -0.01 16.17
C ALA A 110 -15.29 0.84 16.52
N VAL A 111 -15.07 1.79 15.69
CA VAL A 111 -14.44 3.10 15.89
C VAL A 111 -13.89 3.41 17.28
N THR A 112 -12.61 3.17 17.45
CA THR A 112 -11.67 4.03 18.19
C THR A 112 -10.31 3.91 17.54
N ALA A 113 -9.71 5.05 17.22
CA ALA A 113 -8.51 5.19 16.41
C ALA A 113 -7.24 4.49 16.95
N ILE A 114 -7.27 3.90 18.12
CA ILE A 114 -6.14 3.25 18.75
C ILE A 114 -6.50 1.81 19.12
N ARG A 115 -6.39 0.95 18.10
CA ARG A 115 -6.58 -0.48 18.28
C ARG A 115 -5.31 -1.11 18.85
N ARG A 116 -5.43 -1.88 19.91
CA ARG A 116 -4.31 -2.69 20.43
C ARG A 116 -4.00 -3.82 19.45
N GLN A 117 -2.77 -3.87 18.98
CA GLN A 117 -2.34 -4.88 18.00
C GLN A 117 -1.42 -5.89 18.68
N THR A 118 -1.89 -7.10 18.86
CA THR A 118 -1.08 -8.22 19.36
C THR A 118 -0.37 -9.00 18.25
N THR A 119 -0.62 -8.65 16.98
CA THR A 119 0.01 -9.21 15.78
C THR A 119 0.78 -8.14 15.03
N THR A 120 1.55 -8.53 14.02
CA THR A 120 2.29 -7.60 13.14
C THR A 120 1.40 -6.93 12.08
N MET A 121 0.10 -7.25 12.02
CA MET A 121 -0.83 -6.67 11.05
C MET A 121 -1.40 -5.34 11.56
N GLU A 122 -1.14 -4.25 10.87
CA GLU A 122 -1.72 -2.93 11.11
C GLU A 122 -3.00 -2.76 10.28
N ASN A 123 -4.11 -2.37 10.92
CA ASN A 123 -5.38 -2.12 10.25
C ASN A 123 -5.63 -0.62 10.08
N ILE A 124 -6.01 -0.22 8.87
CA ILE A 124 -6.29 1.17 8.49
C ILE A 124 -7.60 1.22 7.72
N GLN A 125 -8.40 2.23 7.99
CA GLN A 125 -9.64 2.47 7.26
C GLN A 125 -9.36 3.19 5.94
N ALA A 126 -10.01 2.75 4.87
CA ALA A 126 -9.77 3.24 3.53
C ALA A 126 -10.32 4.66 3.27
N ASP A 127 -11.24 5.16 4.09
CA ASP A 127 -11.83 6.51 3.92
C ASP A 127 -10.79 7.64 3.91
N ARG A 128 -9.61 7.39 4.47
CA ARG A 128 -8.49 8.34 4.52
C ARG A 128 -7.80 8.55 3.19
N ILE A 129 -7.95 7.59 2.25
CA ILE A 129 -7.27 7.63 0.96
C ILE A 129 -7.93 8.62 0.01
N LYS A 130 -9.24 8.82 0.12
CA LYS A 130 -10.03 9.63 -0.83
C LYS A 130 -9.52 11.06 -1.03
N LEU A 131 -8.99 11.67 0.02
CA LEU A 131 -8.52 13.05 -0.01
C LEU A 131 -6.98 13.16 -0.01
N LEU A 132 -6.26 12.04 -0.03
CA LEU A 132 -4.80 12.04 -0.11
C LEU A 132 -4.32 12.65 -1.43
N PRO A 133 -3.43 13.66 -1.40
CA PRO A 133 -2.78 14.13 -2.62
C PRO A 133 -1.85 13.03 -3.15
N ASP A 134 -2.19 12.48 -4.30
CA ASP A 134 -1.45 11.39 -4.92
C ASP A 134 -1.30 11.59 -6.43
N PRO A 135 -0.09 11.84 -6.93
CA PRO A 135 0.17 11.94 -8.36
C PRO A 135 -0.06 10.63 -9.10
N ALA A 136 -0.04 9.49 -8.40
CA ALA A 136 -0.43 8.21 -8.99
C ALA A 136 -1.96 8.06 -9.13
N GLY A 137 -2.77 9.02 -8.71
CA GLY A 137 -4.22 9.04 -8.92
C GLY A 137 -5.03 8.34 -7.81
N GLY A 138 -4.56 8.37 -6.56
CA GLY A 138 -5.29 7.84 -5.39
C GLY A 138 -5.14 6.34 -5.25
N SER A 139 -3.94 5.85 -4.98
CA SER A 139 -3.67 4.42 -4.75
C SER A 139 -3.55 4.09 -3.26
N ILE A 140 -3.87 2.86 -2.90
CA ILE A 140 -3.64 2.32 -1.54
C ILE A 140 -2.14 2.26 -1.25
N GLU A 141 -1.34 1.92 -2.24
CA GLU A 141 0.11 1.84 -2.15
C GLU A 141 0.73 3.19 -1.79
N SER A 142 0.16 4.29 -2.28
CA SER A 142 0.59 5.64 -1.92
C SER A 142 0.40 5.96 -0.42
N LEU A 143 -0.65 5.40 0.20
CA LEU A 143 -0.82 5.46 1.64
C LEU A 143 0.19 4.55 2.37
N VAL A 144 0.38 3.32 1.86
CA VAL A 144 1.29 2.32 2.46
C VAL A 144 2.74 2.84 2.47
N VAL A 145 3.17 3.63 1.48
CA VAL A 145 4.50 4.29 1.45
C VAL A 145 4.73 5.23 2.64
N THR A 146 3.67 5.71 3.30
CA THR A 146 3.80 6.54 4.50
C THR A 146 3.99 5.73 5.79
N PHE A 147 3.99 4.39 5.73
CA PHE A 147 4.17 3.54 6.91
C PHE A 147 5.63 3.30 7.22
N ALA A 148 5.89 2.97 8.49
CA ALA A 148 7.22 2.59 8.92
C ALA A 148 7.67 1.29 8.23
N GLY A 149 8.93 1.22 7.82
CA GLY A 149 9.51 0.10 7.08
C GLY A 149 9.23 0.11 5.58
N VAL A 150 8.44 1.07 5.06
CA VAL A 150 8.09 1.16 3.64
C VAL A 150 8.77 2.35 2.99
N SER A 151 9.26 2.18 1.78
CA SER A 151 9.87 3.25 0.99
C SER A 151 9.49 3.16 -0.49
N SER A 152 9.46 4.32 -1.16
CA SER A 152 9.38 4.44 -2.60
C SER A 152 10.09 5.73 -3.00
N ASN A 153 10.92 5.65 -4.04
CA ASN A 153 11.67 6.79 -4.58
C ASN A 153 11.13 7.20 -5.97
N ASN A 154 9.90 6.82 -6.30
CA ASN A 154 9.28 7.15 -7.58
C ASN A 154 7.77 7.37 -7.39
N GLU A 155 7.32 8.59 -7.58
CA GLU A 155 5.91 8.98 -7.46
C GLU A 155 5.04 8.55 -8.65
N LEU A 156 5.64 8.15 -9.75
CA LEU A 156 4.93 7.67 -10.94
C LEU A 156 4.57 6.18 -10.86
N SER A 157 5.10 5.49 -9.83
CA SER A 157 4.95 4.06 -9.63
C SER A 157 4.10 3.76 -8.38
N SER A 158 3.27 2.72 -8.46
CA SER A 158 2.59 2.11 -7.33
C SER A 158 3.47 1.06 -6.59
N GLN A 159 4.66 0.80 -7.09
CA GLN A 159 5.61 -0.13 -6.47
C GLN A 159 6.17 0.46 -5.17
N TYR A 160 6.29 -0.39 -4.17
CA TYR A 160 6.90 -0.04 -2.89
C TYR A 160 7.83 -1.15 -2.40
N SER A 161 8.86 -0.74 -1.69
CA SER A 161 9.82 -1.62 -1.02
C SER A 161 9.54 -1.69 0.46
N VAL A 162 9.73 -2.87 1.06
CA VAL A 162 9.55 -3.07 2.50
C VAL A 162 10.81 -3.64 3.10
N ARG A 163 11.43 -2.86 4.01
CA ARG A 163 12.65 -3.26 4.74
C ARG A 163 13.74 -3.78 3.80
N GLY A 164 13.97 -3.05 2.70
CA GLY A 164 15.00 -3.35 1.71
C GLY A 164 14.66 -4.44 0.69
N GLY A 165 13.50 -5.08 0.80
CA GLY A 165 13.03 -6.05 -0.18
C GLY A 165 12.53 -5.41 -1.47
N SER A 166 12.47 -6.17 -2.54
CA SER A 166 11.95 -5.74 -3.84
C SER A 166 10.42 -5.67 -3.82
N TYR A 167 9.83 -4.94 -4.78
CA TYR A 167 8.38 -4.82 -4.90
C TYR A 167 7.67 -6.16 -5.12
N ASP A 168 8.30 -7.09 -5.78
CA ASP A 168 7.79 -8.44 -6.05
C ASP A 168 7.81 -9.37 -4.82
N GLU A 169 8.48 -8.95 -3.74
CA GLU A 169 8.47 -9.64 -2.44
C GLU A 169 7.21 -9.31 -1.60
N ASN A 170 6.32 -8.48 -2.10
CA ASN A 170 5.08 -8.10 -1.45
C ASN A 170 3.91 -8.95 -1.99
N ILE A 171 3.02 -9.37 -1.11
CA ILE A 171 1.82 -10.11 -1.49
C ILE A 171 0.57 -9.28 -1.23
N VAL A 172 -0.39 -9.35 -2.14
CA VAL A 172 -1.66 -8.65 -2.03
C VAL A 172 -2.81 -9.64 -2.03
N TYR A 173 -3.69 -9.50 -1.07
CA TYR A 173 -4.96 -10.22 -0.98
C TYR A 173 -6.13 -9.25 -1.09
N VAL A 174 -7.18 -9.65 -1.78
CA VAL A 174 -8.46 -8.95 -1.79
C VAL A 174 -9.55 -9.93 -1.36
N ASN A 175 -10.19 -9.66 -0.22
CA ASN A 175 -11.20 -10.54 0.40
C ASN A 175 -10.73 -12.00 0.59
N GLY A 176 -9.44 -12.19 0.94
CA GLY A 176 -8.82 -13.48 1.14
C GLY A 176 -8.37 -14.19 -0.14
N ILE A 177 -8.51 -13.56 -1.31
CA ILE A 177 -8.06 -14.08 -2.60
C ILE A 177 -6.71 -13.46 -2.93
N GLU A 178 -5.71 -14.27 -3.18
CA GLU A 178 -4.40 -13.82 -3.64
C GLU A 178 -4.51 -13.24 -5.06
N VAL A 179 -3.99 -12.03 -5.25
CA VAL A 179 -3.92 -11.37 -6.54
C VAL A 179 -2.57 -11.66 -7.17
N PHE A 180 -2.57 -12.36 -8.28
CA PHE A 180 -1.36 -12.60 -9.05
C PHE A 180 -0.90 -11.31 -9.72
N ARG A 181 0.36 -10.90 -9.51
CA ARG A 181 0.95 -9.68 -10.06
C ARG A 181 0.09 -8.41 -9.85
N PRO A 182 -0.15 -8.01 -8.60
CA PRO A 182 -1.04 -6.88 -8.27
C PRO A 182 -0.50 -5.52 -8.75
N LEU A 183 0.81 -5.42 -8.94
CA LEU A 183 1.51 -4.26 -9.47
C LEU A 183 1.80 -4.52 -10.94
N LEU A 184 1.31 -3.66 -11.80
CA LEU A 184 1.48 -3.79 -13.23
C LEU A 184 2.95 -3.59 -13.63
N ILE A 185 3.32 -4.17 -14.75
CA ILE A 185 4.67 -4.04 -15.29
C ILE A 185 4.89 -2.58 -15.67
N ARG A 186 6.09 -2.09 -15.36
CA ARG A 186 6.54 -0.77 -15.72
C ARG A 186 6.67 -0.69 -17.25
N SER A 187 5.93 0.22 -17.83
CA SER A 187 6.01 0.59 -19.22
C SER A 187 6.41 2.05 -19.30
N GLY A 188 7.48 2.34 -20.04
CA GLY A 188 7.96 3.69 -20.24
C GLY A 188 8.24 4.45 -18.94
N GLN A 189 7.74 5.67 -18.85
CA GLN A 189 7.98 6.58 -17.70
C GLN A 189 6.96 6.44 -16.59
N GLN A 190 5.80 5.82 -16.83
CA GLN A 190 4.71 5.73 -15.86
C GLN A 190 4.09 4.33 -15.85
N GLU A 191 3.79 3.83 -14.65
CA GLU A 191 2.98 2.61 -14.48
C GLU A 191 1.49 2.90 -14.59
N GLY A 192 0.73 1.84 -14.90
CA GLY A 192 -0.72 1.85 -14.91
C GLY A 192 -1.35 1.94 -13.51
N LEU A 193 -2.65 1.66 -13.45
CA LEU A 193 -3.38 1.53 -12.20
C LEU A 193 -2.92 0.28 -11.45
N SER A 194 -2.80 0.34 -10.12
CA SER A 194 -2.67 -0.85 -9.30
C SER A 194 -3.97 -1.66 -9.33
N PHE A 195 -3.89 -2.97 -9.03
CA PHE A 195 -5.08 -3.83 -9.00
C PHE A 195 -6.13 -3.32 -8.01
N VAL A 196 -5.70 -2.90 -6.81
CA VAL A 196 -6.63 -2.52 -5.74
C VAL A 196 -7.35 -1.21 -6.09
N ASN A 197 -8.68 -1.25 -6.05
CA ASN A 197 -9.50 -0.05 -6.22
C ASN A 197 -9.83 0.57 -4.85
N PRO A 198 -9.32 1.78 -4.55
CA PRO A 198 -9.57 2.45 -3.27
C PRO A 198 -11.03 2.76 -3.00
N ASP A 199 -11.82 3.06 -4.04
CA ASP A 199 -13.25 3.40 -3.89
C ASP A 199 -14.07 2.22 -3.40
N LEU A 200 -13.66 0.98 -3.75
CA LEU A 200 -14.30 -0.26 -3.31
C LEU A 200 -13.79 -0.76 -1.95
N THR A 201 -12.69 -0.19 -1.44
CA THR A 201 -12.02 -0.67 -0.24
C THR A 201 -12.71 -0.18 1.03
N GLU A 202 -12.95 -1.09 1.97
CA GLU A 202 -13.43 -0.80 3.33
C GLU A 202 -12.27 -0.70 4.32
N SER A 203 -11.37 -1.68 4.31
CA SER A 203 -10.23 -1.71 5.21
C SER A 203 -8.98 -2.28 4.56
N VAL A 204 -7.85 -1.84 5.07
CA VAL A 204 -6.51 -2.24 4.65
C VAL A 204 -5.79 -2.82 5.85
N ASN A 205 -5.31 -4.05 5.75
CA ASN A 205 -4.43 -4.67 6.72
C ASN A 205 -3.04 -4.80 6.10
N PHE A 206 -2.03 -4.28 6.76
CA PHE A 206 -0.66 -4.28 6.28
C PHE A 206 0.30 -4.86 7.32
N SER A 207 1.28 -5.65 6.86
CA SER A 207 2.39 -6.14 7.70
C SER A 207 3.71 -5.99 6.96
N ALA A 208 4.69 -5.34 7.59
CA ALA A 208 6.04 -5.19 7.08
C ALA A 208 6.96 -6.40 7.39
N GLY A 209 6.38 -7.57 7.68
CA GLY A 209 7.06 -8.83 7.98
C GLY A 209 6.53 -9.51 9.24
N GLY A 210 6.96 -10.73 9.51
CA GLY A 210 6.47 -11.51 10.65
C GLY A 210 5.00 -11.97 10.49
N PHE A 211 4.47 -11.98 9.29
CA PHE A 211 3.07 -12.33 9.01
C PHE A 211 2.81 -13.84 9.11
N GLU A 212 1.55 -14.17 9.34
CA GLU A 212 1.05 -15.52 9.66
C GLU A 212 1.21 -16.52 8.51
N ALA A 213 1.14 -17.85 8.82
CA ALA A 213 1.32 -18.94 7.85
C ALA A 213 0.20 -19.01 6.78
N ARG A 214 -0.98 -18.43 7.04
CA ARG A 214 -2.07 -18.35 6.06
C ARG A 214 -1.71 -17.55 4.82
N TYR A 215 -0.79 -16.60 4.93
CA TYR A 215 -0.33 -15.79 3.82
C TYR A 215 0.78 -16.52 3.05
N GLY A 216 0.75 -16.37 1.72
CA GLY A 216 1.58 -17.14 0.80
C GLY A 216 3.07 -16.84 0.82
N ASP A 217 3.71 -17.28 -0.21
CA ASP A 217 5.16 -17.40 -0.29
C ASP A 217 5.79 -16.11 -0.84
N LYS A 218 5.98 -15.14 0.06
CA LYS A 218 6.67 -13.86 -0.15
C LYS A 218 7.56 -13.53 1.03
N MET A 219 8.59 -12.69 0.82
CA MET A 219 9.64 -12.45 1.81
C MET A 219 9.53 -11.11 2.54
N SER A 220 8.74 -10.16 2.06
CA SER A 220 8.79 -8.81 2.63
C SER A 220 7.50 -8.36 3.32
N SER A 221 6.37 -8.29 2.63
CA SER A 221 5.15 -7.77 3.23
C SER A 221 3.88 -8.45 2.77
N VAL A 222 2.81 -8.18 3.50
CA VAL A 222 1.43 -8.57 3.16
C VAL A 222 0.56 -7.32 3.18
N LEU A 223 -0.24 -7.17 2.14
CA LEU A 223 -1.32 -6.19 2.02
C LEU A 223 -2.63 -6.96 1.83
N ASP A 224 -3.48 -6.98 2.86
CA ASP A 224 -4.75 -7.71 2.88
C ASP A 224 -5.90 -6.70 2.89
N ILE A 225 -6.64 -6.68 1.80
CA ILE A 225 -7.68 -5.69 1.49
C ILE A 225 -9.05 -6.32 1.66
N THR A 226 -9.95 -5.61 2.30
CA THR A 226 -11.37 -5.96 2.36
C THR A 226 -12.18 -4.95 1.57
N TYR A 227 -12.96 -5.41 0.59
CA TYR A 227 -13.90 -4.59 -0.16
C TYR A 227 -15.21 -4.43 0.58
N LYS A 228 -15.88 -3.32 0.32
CA LYS A 228 -17.16 -2.94 0.93
C LYS A 228 -18.25 -3.95 0.67
N GLN A 229 -19.11 -4.14 1.65
CA GLN A 229 -20.39 -4.84 1.54
C GLN A 229 -21.50 -3.86 1.95
N PRO A 230 -22.01 -3.02 1.04
CA PRO A 230 -22.98 -1.99 1.37
C PRO A 230 -24.27 -2.60 1.89
N LYS A 231 -24.88 -1.93 2.85
CA LYS A 231 -26.22 -2.29 3.38
C LYS A 231 -27.33 -1.45 2.75
N HIS A 232 -26.95 -0.32 2.20
CA HIS A 232 -27.82 0.64 1.53
C HIS A 232 -27.22 1.03 0.19
N PHE A 233 -27.96 1.78 -0.60
CA PHE A 233 -27.41 2.40 -1.81
C PHE A 233 -26.37 3.46 -1.41
N GLU A 234 -25.20 3.39 -2.01
CA GLU A 234 -24.12 4.35 -1.82
C GLU A 234 -23.26 4.45 -3.09
N GLY A 235 -22.55 5.55 -3.24
CA GLY A 235 -21.66 5.71 -4.34
C GLY A 235 -20.83 6.99 -4.25
N SER A 236 -19.87 7.12 -5.14
CA SER A 236 -19.17 8.37 -5.38
C SER A 236 -18.71 8.49 -6.81
N ALA A 237 -18.55 9.72 -7.25
CA ALA A 237 -17.91 10.05 -8.51
C ALA A 237 -16.84 11.10 -8.23
N SER A 238 -15.66 10.92 -8.81
CA SER A 238 -14.56 11.87 -8.72
C SER A 238 -14.03 12.23 -10.11
N ALA A 239 -13.64 13.49 -10.28
CA ALA A 239 -12.99 13.98 -11.48
C ALA A 239 -11.81 14.88 -11.09
N SER A 240 -10.70 14.74 -11.80
CA SER A 240 -9.51 15.55 -11.63
C SER A 240 -8.76 15.72 -12.95
N LEU A 241 -7.72 16.57 -12.96
CA LEU A 241 -6.86 16.71 -14.14
C LEU A 241 -6.07 15.42 -14.46
N LEU A 242 -5.95 14.51 -13.51
CA LEU A 242 -5.26 13.21 -13.67
C LEU A 242 -6.20 12.09 -14.11
N GLY A 243 -7.52 12.33 -14.18
CA GLY A 243 -8.51 11.35 -14.53
C GLY A 243 -9.75 11.40 -13.63
N GLY A 244 -10.46 10.28 -13.52
CA GLY A 244 -11.65 10.20 -12.68
C GLY A 244 -11.99 8.78 -12.29
N SER A 245 -12.84 8.66 -11.30
CA SER A 245 -13.38 7.38 -10.84
C SER A 245 -14.86 7.50 -10.48
N ALA A 246 -15.55 6.39 -10.51
CA ALA A 246 -16.90 6.29 -10.01
C ALA A 246 -17.13 4.91 -9.42
N TYR A 247 -17.87 4.83 -8.31
CA TYR A 247 -18.36 3.54 -7.83
C TYR A 247 -19.81 3.62 -7.39
N VAL A 248 -20.47 2.50 -7.47
CA VAL A 248 -21.84 2.30 -6.99
C VAL A 248 -21.89 1.04 -6.14
N GLY A 249 -22.45 1.17 -4.96
CA GLY A 249 -22.74 0.09 -4.04
C GLY A 249 -24.23 -0.02 -3.78
N SER A 250 -24.75 -1.24 -3.69
CA SER A 250 -26.16 -1.47 -3.37
C SER A 250 -26.37 -2.79 -2.69
N SER A 251 -27.48 -2.89 -1.94
CA SER A 251 -27.94 -4.12 -1.30
C SER A 251 -29.42 -4.33 -1.60
N MET A 252 -29.76 -5.52 -2.07
CA MET A 252 -31.11 -5.96 -2.35
C MET A 252 -31.36 -7.30 -1.66
N GLY A 253 -31.92 -7.24 -0.46
CA GLY A 253 -32.25 -8.43 0.34
C GLY A 253 -30.99 -9.26 0.67
N LYS A 254 -30.78 -10.37 -0.06
CA LYS A 254 -29.67 -11.31 0.16
C LYS A 254 -28.44 -11.03 -0.70
N VAL A 255 -28.51 -10.04 -1.59
CA VAL A 255 -27.43 -9.69 -2.52
C VAL A 255 -26.91 -8.32 -2.16
N SER A 256 -25.59 -8.19 -2.07
CA SER A 256 -24.87 -6.92 -1.96
C SER A 256 -23.84 -6.84 -3.08
N GLN A 257 -23.68 -5.69 -3.68
CA GLN A 257 -22.69 -5.47 -4.73
C GLN A 257 -22.00 -4.12 -4.59
N VAL A 258 -20.73 -4.05 -5.01
CA VAL A 258 -20.03 -2.82 -5.32
C VAL A 258 -19.40 -2.96 -6.70
N THR A 259 -19.51 -1.92 -7.51
CA THR A 259 -18.88 -1.86 -8.83
C THR A 259 -18.24 -0.50 -9.00
N GLY A 260 -16.97 -0.48 -9.40
CA GLY A 260 -16.19 0.73 -9.59
C GLY A 260 -15.55 0.77 -10.97
N PHE A 261 -15.43 1.96 -11.49
CA PHE A 261 -14.72 2.31 -12.71
C PHE A 261 -13.65 3.33 -12.40
N ARG A 262 -12.45 3.17 -12.99
CA ARG A 262 -11.38 4.17 -12.92
C ARG A 262 -10.82 4.46 -14.31
N TYR A 263 -10.55 5.73 -14.54
CA TYR A 263 -9.80 6.23 -15.68
C TYR A 263 -8.69 7.15 -15.19
N LYS A 264 -7.47 6.96 -15.69
CA LYS A 264 -6.32 7.79 -15.37
C LYS A 264 -5.57 8.17 -16.63
N SER A 265 -5.13 9.43 -16.69
CA SER A 265 -4.21 9.94 -17.70
C SER A 265 -3.16 10.81 -17.02
N GLY A 266 -1.90 10.39 -17.08
CA GLY A 266 -0.77 11.14 -16.51
C GLY A 266 -0.19 12.19 -17.46
N ARG A 267 -0.88 12.55 -18.56
CA ARG A 267 -0.35 13.46 -19.60
C ARG A 267 0.16 14.79 -19.03
N SER A 268 -0.64 15.44 -18.18
CA SER A 268 -0.26 16.72 -17.56
C SER A 268 0.91 16.59 -16.60
N LEU A 269 1.00 15.47 -15.88
CA LEU A 269 2.08 15.19 -14.93
C LEU A 269 3.39 14.92 -15.65
N LEU A 270 3.37 14.08 -16.67
CA LEU A 270 4.53 13.74 -17.49
C LEU A 270 5.09 14.95 -18.27
N GLY A 271 4.22 15.91 -18.65
CA GLY A 271 4.65 17.17 -19.26
C GLY A 271 5.48 18.10 -18.37
N THR A 272 5.69 17.75 -17.09
CA THR A 272 6.61 18.49 -16.19
C THR A 272 8.03 17.88 -16.14
N MET A 273 8.28 16.82 -16.90
CA MET A 273 9.60 16.19 -17.00
C MET A 273 10.51 16.95 -17.96
N ASP A 274 11.82 16.70 -17.88
CA ASP A 274 12.83 17.33 -18.74
C ASP A 274 12.74 16.92 -20.23
N THR A 275 11.98 15.88 -20.57
CA THR A 275 11.79 15.42 -21.96
C THR A 275 10.61 16.11 -22.59
N ASP A 276 10.84 16.87 -23.65
CA ASP A 276 9.77 17.37 -24.52
C ASP A 276 9.26 16.20 -25.37
N ALA A 277 7.99 15.85 -25.19
CA ALA A 277 7.40 14.69 -25.82
C ALA A 277 5.87 14.74 -25.87
N GLU A 278 5.30 14.00 -26.80
CA GLU A 278 3.88 13.68 -26.78
C GLU A 278 3.65 12.45 -25.88
N TYR A 279 3.03 12.68 -24.73
CA TYR A 279 2.64 11.63 -23.79
C TYR A 279 1.15 11.38 -23.87
N ASP A 280 0.73 10.15 -24.16
CA ASP A 280 -0.68 9.73 -24.16
C ASP A 280 -0.88 8.43 -23.36
N PRO A 281 -0.64 8.46 -22.04
CA PRO A 281 -0.93 7.33 -21.16
C PRO A 281 -2.45 7.30 -20.88
N ARG A 282 -3.07 6.14 -21.08
CA ARG A 282 -4.48 5.89 -20.80
C ARG A 282 -4.63 4.58 -20.06
N PHE A 283 -5.05 4.68 -18.82
CA PHE A 283 -5.26 3.54 -17.92
C PHE A 283 -6.72 3.52 -17.52
N MET A 284 -7.38 2.38 -17.66
CA MET A 284 -8.74 2.21 -17.20
C MET A 284 -8.99 0.80 -16.70
N ASP A 285 -9.83 0.70 -15.70
CA ASP A 285 -10.36 -0.57 -15.21
C ASP A 285 -11.81 -0.47 -14.76
N ILE A 286 -12.45 -1.62 -14.74
CA ILE A 286 -13.73 -1.84 -14.10
C ILE A 286 -13.60 -3.04 -13.17
N GLN A 287 -14.02 -2.85 -11.93
CA GLN A 287 -14.03 -3.90 -10.91
C GLN A 287 -15.40 -4.04 -10.30
N THR A 288 -15.76 -5.27 -9.96
CA THR A 288 -17.03 -5.57 -9.29
C THR A 288 -16.84 -6.63 -8.23
N TYR A 289 -17.49 -6.45 -7.09
CA TYR A 289 -17.55 -7.44 -6.03
C TYR A 289 -19.00 -7.67 -5.60
N TRP A 290 -19.44 -8.90 -5.72
CA TRP A 290 -20.79 -9.35 -5.41
C TRP A 290 -20.76 -10.32 -4.24
N THR A 291 -21.69 -10.16 -3.31
CA THR A 291 -21.90 -11.06 -2.20
C THR A 291 -23.35 -11.53 -2.22
N TYR A 292 -23.55 -12.84 -2.21
CA TYR A 292 -24.87 -13.46 -2.12
C TYR A 292 -24.96 -14.35 -0.90
N LYS A 293 -25.89 -14.03 0.01
CA LYS A 293 -26.16 -14.77 1.26
C LYS A 293 -27.54 -15.42 1.21
N PRO A 294 -27.70 -16.58 0.54
CA PRO A 294 -28.99 -17.26 0.44
C PRO A 294 -29.54 -17.64 1.81
N THR A 295 -28.66 -17.98 2.75
CA THR A 295 -28.96 -18.32 4.15
C THR A 295 -27.90 -17.72 5.05
N ASN A 296 -28.13 -17.72 6.37
CA ASN A 296 -27.11 -17.29 7.35
C ASN A 296 -25.88 -18.23 7.42
N LYS A 297 -25.97 -19.43 6.79
CA LYS A 297 -24.88 -20.41 6.75
C LYS A 297 -24.08 -20.40 5.47
N ILE A 298 -24.59 -19.81 4.41
CA ILE A 298 -23.97 -19.84 3.08
C ILE A 298 -23.72 -18.42 2.61
N GLU A 299 -22.48 -18.15 2.22
CA GLU A 299 -22.05 -16.92 1.56
C GLU A 299 -21.28 -17.26 0.28
N MET A 300 -21.69 -16.66 -0.82
CA MET A 300 -21.03 -16.78 -2.12
C MET A 300 -20.56 -15.40 -2.55
N ASN A 301 -19.31 -15.30 -3.02
CA ASN A 301 -18.79 -14.03 -3.47
C ASN A 301 -18.17 -14.19 -4.87
N PHE A 302 -18.31 -13.14 -5.66
CA PHE A 302 -17.66 -13.00 -6.96
C PHE A 302 -16.87 -11.70 -7.00
N LEU A 303 -15.60 -11.77 -7.37
CA LEU A 303 -14.72 -10.63 -7.64
C LEU A 303 -14.31 -10.66 -9.11
N GLY A 304 -14.60 -9.60 -9.86
CA GLY A 304 -14.22 -9.44 -11.25
C GLY A 304 -13.40 -8.18 -11.48
N ASN A 305 -12.40 -8.24 -12.37
CA ASN A 305 -11.62 -7.10 -12.83
C ASN A 305 -11.33 -7.21 -14.33
N LEU A 306 -11.56 -6.11 -15.05
CA LEU A 306 -11.14 -5.89 -16.43
C LEU A 306 -10.30 -4.63 -16.47
N ALA A 307 -9.05 -4.73 -16.89
CA ALA A 307 -8.16 -3.58 -16.98
C ALA A 307 -7.50 -3.49 -18.36
N THR A 308 -7.32 -2.26 -18.84
CA THR A 308 -6.52 -1.99 -20.04
C THR A 308 -5.68 -0.74 -19.82
N ASN A 309 -4.39 -0.88 -20.12
CA ASN A 309 -3.42 0.18 -20.02
C ASN A 309 -2.79 0.36 -21.40
N LYS A 310 -2.79 1.57 -21.90
CA LYS A 310 -2.14 1.94 -23.15
C LYS A 310 -1.20 3.08 -22.88
N TYR A 311 -0.03 3.00 -23.46
CA TYR A 311 0.97 4.03 -23.37
C TYR A 311 1.45 4.35 -24.79
N HIS A 312 1.39 5.61 -25.16
CA HIS A 312 1.98 6.12 -26.39
C HIS A 312 2.89 7.27 -26.05
N TYR A 313 4.12 7.20 -26.56
CA TYR A 313 5.16 8.15 -26.27
C TYR A 313 5.95 8.46 -27.54
N VAL A 314 6.04 9.76 -27.88
CA VAL A 314 6.81 10.28 -28.99
C VAL A 314 7.73 11.36 -28.43
N PRO A 315 9.00 11.04 -28.11
CA PRO A 315 9.95 12.03 -27.63
C PRO A 315 10.41 12.92 -28.79
N HIS A 316 10.57 14.21 -28.52
CA HIS A 316 11.13 15.18 -29.46
C HIS A 316 12.54 15.57 -29.08
N SER A 317 12.72 16.07 -27.88
CA SER A 317 13.99 16.43 -27.33
C SER A 317 14.01 16.30 -25.80
N ARG A 318 15.21 16.28 -25.26
CA ARG A 318 15.41 16.37 -23.82
C ARG A 318 16.58 17.29 -23.56
N GLU A 319 16.40 18.20 -22.62
CA GLU A 319 17.44 19.09 -22.14
C GLU A 319 17.63 18.95 -20.64
N THR A 320 18.85 18.72 -20.19
CA THR A 320 19.19 18.59 -18.78
C THR A 320 20.50 19.28 -18.50
N SER A 321 20.51 20.17 -17.52
CA SER A 321 21.76 20.80 -17.06
C SER A 321 22.29 20.04 -15.85
N PHE A 322 23.60 19.81 -15.81
CA PHE A 322 24.30 19.16 -14.71
C PHE A 322 25.70 19.76 -14.51
N GLY A 323 26.32 19.49 -13.37
CA GLY A 323 27.63 20.01 -13.02
C GLY A 323 27.64 20.80 -11.72
N THR A 324 28.63 21.66 -11.54
CA THR A 324 28.77 22.56 -10.39
C THR A 324 28.30 23.96 -10.75
N THR A 325 28.18 24.84 -9.74
CA THR A 325 27.83 26.27 -9.96
C THR A 325 28.84 26.99 -10.88
N ASP A 326 30.07 26.52 -10.96
CA ASP A 326 31.14 27.13 -11.73
C ASP A 326 31.30 26.52 -13.12
N GLU A 327 30.84 25.27 -13.31
CA GLU A 327 30.89 24.56 -14.58
C GLU A 327 29.54 23.84 -14.80
N ILE A 328 28.64 24.49 -15.48
CA ILE A 328 27.37 23.92 -15.91
C ILE A 328 27.56 23.36 -17.33
N THR A 329 27.23 22.09 -17.49
CA THR A 329 27.16 21.42 -18.79
C THR A 329 25.72 21.17 -19.16
N ASN A 330 25.32 21.56 -20.35
CA ASN A 330 24.01 21.25 -20.90
C ASN A 330 24.10 19.97 -21.74
N PHE A 331 23.23 19.03 -21.44
CA PHE A 331 23.08 17.79 -22.18
C PHE A 331 21.75 17.83 -22.94
N THR A 332 21.84 17.70 -24.24
CA THR A 332 20.66 17.66 -25.11
C THR A 332 20.60 16.32 -25.82
N VAL A 333 19.44 15.71 -25.85
CA VAL A 333 19.14 14.54 -26.68
C VAL A 333 18.04 14.91 -27.66
N TRP A 334 18.30 14.68 -28.93
CA TRP A 334 17.28 14.78 -29.96
C TRP A 334 16.83 13.38 -30.38
N PHE A 335 15.52 13.17 -30.54
CA PHE A 335 14.92 11.87 -30.79
C PHE A 335 14.30 11.79 -32.21
N PRO A 336 15.08 11.57 -33.28
CA PRO A 336 14.56 11.50 -34.63
C PRO A 336 13.67 10.26 -34.82
N ASN A 337 12.44 10.47 -35.29
CA ASN A 337 11.50 9.40 -35.67
C ASN A 337 11.27 8.34 -34.57
N SER A 338 11.33 8.76 -33.32
CA SER A 338 11.19 7.88 -32.15
C SER A 338 9.74 7.70 -31.75
N ASN A 339 9.38 6.50 -31.33
CA ASN A 339 8.00 6.21 -30.95
C ASN A 339 7.94 4.92 -30.09
N GLU A 340 7.13 4.95 -29.06
CA GLU A 340 6.84 3.81 -28.17
C GLU A 340 5.33 3.61 -28.06
N ARG A 341 4.89 2.36 -28.13
CA ARG A 341 3.48 1.98 -27.97
C ARG A 341 3.39 0.69 -27.20
N ASP A 342 2.83 0.80 -26.00
CA ASP A 342 2.65 -0.34 -25.15
C ASP A 342 1.18 -0.58 -24.85
N LYS A 343 0.83 -1.83 -24.68
CA LYS A 343 -0.52 -2.25 -24.40
C LYS A 343 -0.53 -3.41 -23.41
N PHE A 344 -1.25 -3.21 -22.30
CA PHE A 344 -1.45 -4.21 -21.27
C PHE A 344 -2.94 -4.44 -21.05
N GLN A 345 -3.35 -5.68 -21.05
CA GLN A 345 -4.74 -6.08 -20.79
C GLN A 345 -4.76 -7.14 -19.73
N THR A 346 -5.63 -6.98 -18.74
CA THR A 346 -5.80 -7.94 -17.64
C THR A 346 -7.26 -8.29 -17.48
N LEU A 347 -7.53 -9.57 -17.39
CA LEU A 347 -8.80 -10.14 -16.99
C LEU A 347 -8.59 -10.96 -15.72
N PHE A 348 -9.36 -10.68 -14.69
CA PHE A 348 -9.34 -11.45 -13.45
C PHE A 348 -10.76 -11.76 -13.00
N GLY A 349 -10.97 -12.99 -12.58
CA GLY A 349 -12.22 -13.43 -11.97
C GLY A 349 -11.96 -14.37 -10.81
N ALA A 350 -12.72 -14.23 -9.73
CA ALA A 350 -12.64 -15.15 -8.60
C ALA A 350 -14.01 -15.41 -7.98
N LEU A 351 -14.21 -16.65 -7.57
CA LEU A 351 -15.41 -17.13 -6.88
C LEU A 351 -15.00 -17.68 -5.52
N THR A 352 -15.73 -17.30 -4.48
CA THR A 352 -15.60 -17.92 -3.17
C THR A 352 -16.94 -18.42 -2.67
N PHE A 353 -16.92 -19.56 -2.03
CA PHE A 353 -18.07 -20.17 -1.36
C PHE A 353 -17.67 -20.42 0.09
N LYS A 354 -18.43 -19.87 1.04
CA LYS A 354 -18.25 -20.05 2.48
C LYS A 354 -19.45 -20.76 3.07
N TYR A 355 -19.18 -21.75 3.88
CA TYR A 355 -20.21 -22.53 4.57
C TYR A 355 -19.94 -22.57 6.07
N LYS A 356 -20.83 -21.99 6.85
CA LYS A 356 -20.83 -22.09 8.31
C LYS A 356 -21.43 -23.45 8.72
N ALA A 357 -20.55 -24.44 8.86
CA ALA A 357 -20.96 -25.81 9.26
C ALA A 357 -21.53 -25.81 10.68
N SER A 358 -21.01 -24.94 11.56
CA SER A 358 -21.52 -24.67 12.90
C SER A 358 -21.18 -23.24 13.30
N GLU A 359 -21.63 -22.79 14.49
CA GLU A 359 -21.22 -21.49 15.06
C GLU A 359 -19.68 -21.40 15.29
N LYS A 360 -19.00 -22.54 15.31
CA LYS A 360 -17.55 -22.61 15.58
C LYS A 360 -16.72 -22.92 14.34
N VAL A 361 -17.32 -23.49 13.29
CA VAL A 361 -16.57 -23.99 12.13
C VAL A 361 -17.11 -23.38 10.84
N GLU A 362 -16.24 -22.73 10.10
CA GLU A 362 -16.47 -22.22 8.75
C GLU A 362 -15.53 -22.90 7.76
N LEU A 363 -16.07 -23.34 6.64
CA LEU A 363 -15.38 -23.94 5.51
C LEU A 363 -15.50 -23.04 4.29
N GLY A 364 -14.43 -22.93 3.51
CA GLY A 364 -14.39 -22.13 2.30
C GLY A 364 -13.85 -22.92 1.10
N LEU A 365 -14.43 -22.65 -0.06
CA LEU A 365 -13.87 -23.03 -1.36
C LEU A 365 -13.61 -21.75 -2.14
N GLN A 366 -12.52 -21.72 -2.89
CA GLN A 366 -12.17 -20.60 -3.74
C GLN A 366 -11.62 -21.05 -5.07
N ALA A 367 -11.95 -20.32 -6.13
CA ALA A 367 -11.37 -20.50 -7.45
C ALA A 367 -11.09 -19.12 -8.04
N SER A 368 -9.95 -18.93 -8.68
CA SER A 368 -9.63 -17.69 -9.38
C SER A 368 -8.91 -17.96 -10.70
N ALA A 369 -9.08 -17.05 -11.65
CA ALA A 369 -8.38 -17.08 -12.92
C ALA A 369 -7.87 -15.67 -13.24
N PHE A 370 -6.62 -15.60 -13.66
CA PHE A 370 -5.93 -14.39 -14.09
C PHE A 370 -5.40 -14.60 -15.50
N ASP A 371 -5.70 -13.68 -16.41
CA ASP A 371 -5.15 -13.64 -17.76
C ASP A 371 -4.59 -12.24 -18.04
N SER A 372 -3.34 -12.15 -18.47
CA SER A 372 -2.67 -10.89 -18.78
C SER A 372 -1.93 -11.00 -20.10
N LYS A 373 -2.16 -10.03 -20.98
CA LYS A 373 -1.47 -9.87 -22.27
C LYS A 373 -0.73 -8.54 -22.26
N GLU A 374 0.55 -8.59 -22.50
CA GLU A 374 1.47 -7.47 -22.50
C GLU A 374 2.16 -7.38 -23.86
N GLU A 375 2.13 -6.21 -24.46
CA GLU A 375 2.85 -5.90 -25.72
C GLU A 375 3.65 -4.62 -25.50
N GLU A 376 4.97 -4.71 -25.72
CA GLU A 376 5.88 -3.57 -25.75
C GLU A 376 6.42 -3.41 -27.15
N ARG A 377 6.32 -2.20 -27.70
CA ARG A 377 6.79 -1.89 -29.06
C ARG A 377 7.41 -0.52 -29.07
N TYR A 378 8.72 -0.46 -29.25
CA TYR A 378 9.37 0.81 -29.40
C TYR A 378 10.46 0.77 -30.47
N ASP A 379 10.64 1.94 -31.08
CA ASP A 379 11.77 2.32 -31.94
C ASP A 379 12.21 3.69 -31.42
N ILE A 380 13.31 3.74 -30.66
CA ILE A 380 13.83 4.96 -30.07
C ILE A 380 15.23 5.20 -30.59
N ALA A 381 15.41 6.28 -31.35
CA ALA A 381 16.71 6.76 -31.78
C ALA A 381 17.03 8.05 -31.01
N GLY A 382 18.27 8.24 -30.61
CA GLY A 382 18.72 9.44 -29.94
C GLY A 382 20.08 9.91 -30.43
N GLU A 383 20.23 11.24 -30.56
CA GLU A 383 21.49 11.91 -30.82
C GLU A 383 21.85 12.78 -29.63
N TYR A 384 23.05 12.58 -29.06
CA TYR A 384 23.54 13.25 -27.85
C TYR A 384 24.43 14.45 -28.19
N TRP A 385 24.20 15.56 -27.50
CA TRP A 385 24.95 16.78 -27.61
C TRP A 385 25.32 17.29 -26.23
N LEU A 386 26.58 17.76 -26.08
CA LEU A 386 27.05 18.48 -24.90
C LEU A 386 27.41 19.89 -25.31
N SER A 387 27.02 20.88 -24.49
CA SER A 387 27.39 22.28 -24.65
C SER A 387 27.73 22.90 -23.31
N ASP A 388 28.62 23.92 -23.30
CA ASP A 388 28.90 24.68 -22.11
C ASP A 388 27.70 25.55 -21.74
N GLY A 389 27.31 25.54 -20.45
CA GLY A 389 26.09 26.19 -19.97
C GLY A 389 26.07 27.69 -19.96
N THR A 390 27.08 28.35 -20.50
CA THR A 390 27.25 29.81 -20.45
C THR A 390 26.59 30.58 -21.61
N GLU A 391 26.07 29.86 -22.61
CA GLU A 391 25.40 30.50 -23.75
C GLU A 391 23.98 29.98 -23.96
N ASN A 392 23.00 30.90 -24.05
CA ASN A 392 21.64 30.67 -24.55
C ASN A 392 21.70 30.37 -26.06
N SER A 393 22.18 29.21 -26.47
CA SER A 393 22.24 28.83 -27.86
C SER A 393 20.94 28.22 -28.34
N ASN A 394 20.14 28.99 -29.09
CA ASN A 394 19.20 28.40 -30.03
C ASN A 394 20.00 27.49 -30.98
N MET A 395 19.59 26.24 -31.16
CA MET A 395 20.27 25.24 -32.00
C MET A 395 20.59 25.72 -33.44
N SER A 396 20.01 26.81 -33.90
CA SER A 396 20.27 27.40 -35.21
C SER A 396 21.63 28.16 -35.31
N ASP A 397 22.20 28.58 -34.18
CA ASP A 397 23.47 29.32 -34.12
C ASP A 397 24.64 28.53 -33.47
N ALA A 398 24.42 27.27 -33.15
CA ALA A 398 25.37 26.38 -32.45
C ALA A 398 26.58 25.94 -33.34
N GLY A 399 27.12 26.85 -34.09
CA GLY A 399 28.20 26.53 -35.01
C GLY A 399 29.53 26.18 -34.36
N ILE A 400 29.79 26.42 -33.07
CA ILE A 400 31.16 26.27 -32.53
C ILE A 400 31.24 25.66 -31.10
N SER A 401 30.20 25.62 -30.27
CA SER A 401 30.35 25.16 -28.88
C SER A 401 29.62 23.88 -28.50
N ALA A 402 28.74 23.34 -29.34
CA ALA A 402 28.05 22.06 -29.07
C ALA A 402 28.83 20.88 -29.69
N MET A 403 29.20 19.90 -28.86
CA MET A 403 29.87 18.68 -29.31
C MET A 403 28.89 17.54 -29.41
N SER A 404 28.71 16.96 -30.60
CA SER A 404 27.99 15.70 -30.77
C SER A 404 28.77 14.59 -30.05
N VAL A 405 28.14 13.92 -29.10
CA VAL A 405 28.78 12.89 -28.28
C VAL A 405 28.49 11.51 -28.85
N GLY A 406 27.38 11.36 -29.58
CA GLY A 406 27.05 10.12 -30.23
C GLY A 406 25.58 9.85 -30.48
N ARG A 407 25.30 8.65 -30.98
CA ARG A 407 23.98 8.20 -31.40
C ARG A 407 23.67 6.84 -30.82
N TYR A 408 22.36 6.58 -30.62
CA TYR A 408 21.90 5.24 -30.28
C TYR A 408 20.58 4.94 -30.96
N MET A 409 20.25 3.66 -31.05
CA MET A 409 18.96 3.19 -31.50
C MET A 409 18.58 1.93 -30.75
N GLU A 410 17.40 1.96 -30.13
CA GLU A 410 16.80 0.83 -29.42
C GLU A 410 15.53 0.38 -30.13
N HIS A 411 15.35 -0.92 -30.22
CA HIS A 411 14.20 -1.55 -30.84
C HIS A 411 13.68 -2.66 -29.94
N ALA A 412 12.35 -2.75 -29.81
CA ALA A 412 11.71 -3.89 -29.15
C ALA A 412 10.36 -4.24 -29.77
N ARG A 413 10.07 -5.55 -29.74
CA ARG A 413 8.80 -6.16 -30.14
C ARG A 413 8.50 -7.32 -29.21
N ASN A 414 8.18 -6.99 -27.95
CA ASN A 414 8.01 -7.97 -26.89
C ASN A 414 6.54 -8.31 -26.68
N LYS A 415 6.27 -9.56 -26.35
CA LYS A 415 4.95 -10.05 -25.98
C LYS A 415 5.05 -11.02 -24.82
N LEU A 416 4.27 -10.79 -23.79
CA LEU A 416 4.12 -11.69 -22.66
C LEU A 416 2.65 -12.04 -22.45
N HIS A 417 2.34 -13.31 -22.38
CA HIS A 417 1.01 -13.80 -22.03
C HIS A 417 1.11 -14.69 -20.79
N SER A 418 0.41 -14.29 -19.73
CA SER A 418 0.38 -15.04 -18.47
C SER A 418 -1.05 -15.46 -18.16
N ASN A 419 -1.27 -16.74 -17.99
CA ASN A 419 -2.53 -17.33 -17.55
C ASN A 419 -2.30 -18.11 -16.28
N VAL A 420 -3.00 -17.76 -15.19
CA VAL A 420 -2.84 -18.39 -13.88
C VAL A 420 -4.20 -18.72 -13.30
N MET A 421 -4.42 -19.97 -12.93
CA MET A 421 -5.66 -20.46 -12.32
C MET A 421 -5.35 -21.03 -10.94
N ASN A 422 -6.18 -20.68 -9.97
CA ASN A 422 -6.07 -21.18 -8.60
C ASN A 422 -7.38 -21.85 -8.19
N VAL A 423 -7.26 -22.99 -7.50
CA VAL A 423 -8.37 -23.65 -6.82
C VAL A 423 -7.92 -24.03 -5.42
N GLY A 424 -8.71 -23.70 -4.42
CA GLY A 424 -8.32 -23.94 -3.04
C GLY A 424 -9.49 -24.11 -2.08
N THR A 425 -9.16 -24.61 -0.92
CA THR A 425 -10.07 -24.74 0.22
C THR A 425 -9.45 -24.08 1.44
N THR A 426 -10.31 -23.49 2.26
CA THR A 426 -9.92 -22.88 3.53
C THR A 426 -10.87 -23.35 4.62
N GLY A 427 -10.42 -23.30 5.87
CA GLY A 427 -11.28 -23.57 6.99
C GLY A 427 -10.82 -22.81 8.23
N THR A 428 -11.77 -22.50 9.10
CA THR A 428 -11.50 -21.93 10.41
C THR A 428 -12.34 -22.63 11.46
N ALA A 429 -11.75 -22.89 12.63
CA ALA A 429 -12.43 -23.43 13.79
C ALA A 429 -12.16 -22.52 15.00
N ASN A 430 -13.22 -21.89 15.51
CA ASN A 430 -13.17 -21.05 16.70
C ASN A 430 -13.48 -21.89 17.94
N LEU A 431 -12.48 -22.24 18.70
CA LEU A 431 -12.60 -22.92 19.99
C LEU A 431 -12.41 -21.88 21.11
N LEU A 432 -12.69 -22.24 22.37
CA LEU A 432 -12.70 -21.28 23.50
C LEU A 432 -11.53 -20.28 23.49
N ASN A 433 -10.32 -20.80 23.42
CA ASN A 433 -9.08 -19.99 23.44
C ASN A 433 -8.26 -20.08 22.15
N ASN A 434 -8.67 -20.94 21.21
CA ASN A 434 -7.94 -21.26 19.99
C ASN A 434 -8.74 -20.84 18.76
N LYS A 435 -8.07 -20.27 17.79
CA LYS A 435 -8.59 -20.10 16.44
C LYS A 435 -7.68 -20.86 15.48
N ILE A 436 -8.10 -22.08 15.12
CA ILE A 436 -7.38 -22.90 14.16
C ILE A 436 -7.81 -22.49 12.75
N SER A 437 -6.86 -22.26 11.86
CA SER A 437 -7.10 -21.96 10.45
C SER A 437 -6.24 -22.87 9.58
N TRP A 438 -6.80 -23.37 8.49
CA TRP A 438 -6.10 -24.21 7.54
C TRP A 438 -6.52 -23.90 6.12
N GLY A 439 -5.71 -24.29 5.16
CA GLY A 439 -6.04 -24.16 3.75
C GLY A 439 -5.11 -24.98 2.88
N ALA A 440 -5.59 -25.30 1.70
CA ALA A 440 -4.83 -25.95 0.65
C ALA A 440 -5.21 -25.33 -0.70
N GLN A 441 -4.24 -25.16 -1.59
CA GLN A 441 -4.41 -24.53 -2.89
C GLN A 441 -3.57 -25.23 -3.93
N VAL A 442 -4.11 -25.33 -5.13
CA VAL A 442 -3.43 -25.72 -6.35
C VAL A 442 -3.47 -24.55 -7.31
N GLN A 443 -2.31 -24.19 -7.87
CA GLN A 443 -2.14 -23.15 -8.87
C GLN A 443 -1.59 -23.76 -10.15
N PHE A 444 -2.23 -23.45 -11.28
CA PHE A 444 -1.78 -23.80 -12.62
C PHE A 444 -1.29 -22.54 -13.30
N GLU A 445 -0.07 -22.58 -13.82
CA GLU A 445 0.61 -21.47 -14.48
C GLU A 445 0.93 -21.82 -15.93
N ARG A 446 0.55 -20.94 -16.84
CA ARG A 446 0.98 -20.99 -18.24
C ARG A 446 1.46 -19.62 -18.63
N ILE A 447 2.75 -19.48 -18.95
CA ILE A 447 3.39 -18.24 -19.32
C ILE A 447 4.10 -18.46 -20.66
N SER A 448 3.82 -17.62 -21.64
CA SER A 448 4.55 -17.57 -22.90
C SER A 448 5.15 -16.17 -23.08
N ASP A 449 6.40 -16.15 -23.48
CA ASP A 449 7.22 -14.95 -23.57
C ASP A 449 8.00 -14.93 -24.88
N HIS A 450 7.75 -13.92 -25.67
CA HIS A 450 8.46 -13.65 -26.90
C HIS A 450 9.22 -12.33 -26.76
N ILE A 451 10.53 -12.37 -26.89
CA ILE A 451 11.42 -11.22 -26.84
C ILE A 451 12.09 -11.07 -28.19
N SER A 452 12.08 -9.85 -28.71
CA SER A 452 12.85 -9.44 -29.88
C SER A 452 13.30 -8.02 -29.64
N GLU A 453 14.53 -7.88 -29.14
CA GLU A 453 15.15 -6.59 -28.82
C GLU A 453 16.51 -6.49 -29.45
N TRP A 454 16.87 -5.30 -29.91
CA TRP A 454 18.25 -4.99 -30.26
C TRP A 454 18.58 -3.56 -29.97
N GLU A 455 19.87 -3.30 -29.74
CA GLU A 455 20.41 -2.01 -29.42
C GLU A 455 21.66 -1.74 -30.26
N LYS A 456 21.69 -0.59 -30.90
CA LYS A 456 22.84 -0.07 -31.65
C LYS A 456 23.35 1.21 -31.03
N ARG A 457 24.68 1.36 -30.91
CA ARG A 457 25.32 2.57 -30.39
C ARG A 457 26.62 2.80 -31.14
N ASP A 458 27.05 4.07 -31.17
CA ASP A 458 28.33 4.48 -31.75
C ASP A 458 29.37 4.77 -30.69
N SER A 459 29.37 4.17 -29.53
CA SER A 459 30.24 4.47 -28.42
C SER A 459 29.75 5.55 -27.47
N ALA A 460 28.79 6.34 -27.87
CA ALA A 460 28.10 7.20 -26.91
C ALA A 460 27.10 6.37 -26.12
N GLY A 461 27.18 6.48 -24.85
CA GLY A 461 26.32 5.77 -23.97
C GLY A 461 27.01 4.59 -23.31
N TYR A 462 26.64 4.36 -22.05
CA TYR A 462 27.23 3.42 -21.13
C TYR A 462 28.75 3.68 -20.92
N SER A 463 29.39 2.71 -20.37
CA SER A 463 30.82 2.72 -20.12
C SER A 463 31.66 2.17 -21.30
N LEU A 464 31.14 2.25 -22.51
CA LEU A 464 31.87 1.79 -23.70
C LEU A 464 32.84 2.87 -24.15
N PRO A 465 34.11 2.53 -24.41
CA PRO A 465 35.02 3.48 -25.01
C PRO A 465 34.56 3.85 -26.42
N GLN A 466 34.83 5.08 -26.84
CA GLN A 466 34.50 5.52 -28.19
C GLN A 466 35.42 4.82 -29.19
N THR A 467 34.87 4.04 -30.09
CA THR A 467 35.59 3.21 -31.04
C THR A 467 35.53 3.71 -32.49
N GLY A 468 34.74 4.76 -32.78
CA GLY A 468 34.60 5.32 -34.11
C GLY A 468 33.25 6.04 -34.33
N THR A 469 32.95 6.35 -35.59
CA THR A 469 31.75 7.06 -36.00
C THR A 469 30.63 6.14 -36.46
N ALA A 470 30.84 4.84 -36.50
CA ALA A 470 29.87 3.85 -36.99
C ALA A 470 28.98 3.33 -35.82
N VAL A 471 27.67 3.31 -36.04
CA VAL A 471 26.71 2.74 -35.11
C VAL A 471 26.83 1.21 -35.15
N SER A 472 27.28 0.59 -34.08
CA SER A 472 27.46 -0.86 -33.95
C SER A 472 26.31 -1.52 -33.18
N LEU A 473 26.01 -2.76 -33.57
CA LEU A 473 25.09 -3.61 -32.81
C LEU A 473 25.79 -4.07 -31.53
N ILE A 474 25.28 -3.64 -30.37
CA ILE A 474 25.87 -3.96 -29.06
C ILE A 474 25.07 -4.98 -28.27
N SER A 475 23.78 -5.13 -28.59
CA SER A 475 22.90 -6.13 -27.98
C SER A 475 21.90 -6.60 -29.02
N ASN A 476 21.70 -7.91 -29.10
CA ASN A 476 20.66 -8.54 -29.90
C ASN A 476 20.08 -9.71 -29.10
N LEU A 477 18.90 -9.52 -28.59
CA LEU A 477 18.24 -10.44 -27.67
C LEU A 477 17.00 -11.02 -28.34
N TYR A 478 17.00 -12.32 -28.53
CA TYR A 478 15.87 -13.06 -29.05
C TYR A 478 15.53 -14.23 -28.16
N SER A 479 14.23 -14.42 -27.88
CA SER A 479 13.77 -15.60 -27.16
C SER A 479 12.29 -15.90 -27.45
N ASP A 480 11.96 -17.19 -27.39
CA ASP A 480 10.57 -17.67 -27.40
C ASP A 480 10.46 -18.77 -26.35
N ASN A 481 10.00 -18.39 -25.15
CA ASN A 481 9.99 -19.26 -23.99
C ASN A 481 8.56 -19.54 -23.51
N ARG A 482 8.35 -20.77 -23.04
CA ARG A 482 7.07 -21.19 -22.44
C ARG A 482 7.29 -21.93 -21.13
N ILE A 483 6.49 -21.56 -20.13
CA ILE A 483 6.40 -22.27 -18.86
C ILE A 483 4.99 -22.82 -18.71
N GLU A 484 4.90 -24.09 -18.36
CA GLU A 484 3.70 -24.75 -17.84
C GLU A 484 4.08 -25.43 -16.54
N SER A 485 3.45 -24.98 -15.45
CA SER A 485 3.78 -25.50 -14.12
C SER A 485 2.57 -25.56 -13.20
N THR A 486 2.72 -26.37 -12.16
CA THR A 486 1.72 -26.50 -11.10
C THR A 486 2.39 -26.28 -9.75
N ARG A 487 1.71 -25.49 -8.88
CA ARG A 487 2.13 -25.30 -7.49
C ARG A 487 1.08 -25.86 -6.56
N PHE A 488 1.51 -26.60 -5.56
CA PHE A 488 0.67 -27.08 -4.46
C PHE A 488 1.11 -26.35 -3.20
N SER A 489 0.18 -25.77 -2.45
CA SER A 489 0.48 -25.18 -1.15
C SER A 489 -0.58 -25.54 -0.12
N ALA A 490 -0.15 -25.72 1.12
CA ALA A 490 -1.06 -25.96 2.25
C ALA A 490 -0.50 -25.31 3.51
N TYR A 491 -1.40 -24.90 4.40
CA TYR A 491 -1.02 -24.34 5.69
C TYR A 491 -1.96 -24.78 6.79
N VAL A 492 -1.45 -24.78 8.00
CA VAL A 492 -2.23 -24.86 9.24
C VAL A 492 -1.62 -23.90 10.26
N GLN A 493 -2.48 -23.19 10.98
CA GLN A 493 -2.07 -22.29 12.06
C GLN A 493 -3.09 -22.28 13.18
N ASP A 494 -2.62 -22.00 14.40
CA ASP A 494 -3.44 -21.77 15.57
C ASP A 494 -3.09 -20.42 16.20
N ALA A 495 -4.11 -19.65 16.55
CA ALA A 495 -4.00 -18.45 17.34
C ALA A 495 -4.58 -18.73 18.72
N PHE A 496 -3.69 -18.96 19.68
CA PHE A 496 -4.02 -19.28 21.06
C PHE A 496 -3.92 -18.06 21.97
N LYS A 497 -5.00 -17.72 22.65
CA LYS A 497 -5.03 -16.64 23.63
C LYS A 497 -5.18 -17.21 25.04
N PHE A 498 -4.32 -16.74 25.94
CA PHE A 498 -4.38 -17.13 27.34
C PHE A 498 -4.01 -15.96 28.24
N ARG A 499 -4.61 -15.92 29.41
CA ARG A 499 -4.33 -14.91 30.42
C ARG A 499 -3.55 -15.52 31.58
N THR A 500 -2.57 -14.78 32.06
CA THR A 500 -1.79 -15.10 33.25
C THR A 500 -1.86 -13.95 34.24
N LYS A 501 -1.23 -14.13 35.44
CA LYS A 501 -1.07 -13.02 36.40
C LYS A 501 -0.29 -11.83 35.83
N GLN A 502 0.58 -12.07 34.84
CA GLN A 502 1.40 -11.05 34.21
C GLN A 502 0.65 -10.24 33.15
N GLY A 503 -0.30 -10.85 32.46
CA GLY A 503 -1.03 -10.19 31.36
C GLY A 503 -1.73 -11.14 30.41
N LEU A 504 -2.19 -10.58 29.30
CA LEU A 504 -2.81 -11.30 28.19
C LEU A 504 -1.77 -11.65 27.13
N PHE A 505 -1.66 -12.92 26.80
CA PHE A 505 -0.79 -13.43 25.75
C PHE A 505 -1.62 -13.88 24.54
N THR A 506 -1.11 -13.60 23.35
CA THR A 506 -1.63 -14.12 22.07
C THR A 506 -0.48 -14.81 21.37
N LEU A 507 -0.50 -16.13 21.29
CA LEU A 507 0.48 -16.94 20.56
C LEU A 507 -0.13 -17.37 19.24
N VAL A 508 0.50 -17.01 18.12
CA VAL A 508 0.10 -17.50 16.81
C VAL A 508 1.24 -18.35 16.26
N GLY A 509 0.98 -19.64 16.09
CA GLY A 509 1.93 -20.58 15.50
C GLY A 509 1.35 -21.24 14.26
N GLY A 510 2.15 -21.41 13.23
CA GLY A 510 1.69 -22.06 12.03
C GLY A 510 2.82 -22.56 11.15
N ILE A 511 2.45 -23.46 10.26
CA ILE A 511 3.34 -24.03 9.26
C ILE A 511 2.68 -23.93 7.89
N ARG A 512 3.50 -23.71 6.88
CA ARG A 512 3.11 -23.71 5.47
C ARG A 512 4.08 -24.57 4.68
N GLY A 513 3.56 -25.42 3.79
CA GLY A 513 4.34 -26.20 2.84
C GLY A 513 3.92 -25.82 1.42
N SER A 514 4.87 -25.82 0.49
CA SER A 514 4.61 -25.54 -0.91
C SER A 514 5.53 -26.39 -1.80
N TYR A 515 5.01 -26.88 -2.92
CA TYR A 515 5.73 -27.64 -3.93
C TYR A 515 5.52 -27.04 -5.32
N TRP A 516 6.60 -26.80 -6.05
CA TRP A 516 6.55 -26.29 -7.40
C TRP A 516 7.08 -27.32 -8.40
N SER A 517 6.24 -27.70 -9.36
CA SER A 517 6.58 -28.76 -10.33
C SER A 517 7.68 -28.38 -11.31
N TYR A 518 7.89 -27.07 -11.56
CA TYR A 518 8.87 -26.58 -12.51
C TYR A 518 10.31 -26.91 -12.11
N ASN A 519 10.70 -26.59 -10.88
CA ASN A 519 12.02 -26.89 -10.33
C ASN A 519 12.03 -28.08 -9.35
N LYS A 520 10.87 -28.73 -9.15
CA LYS A 520 10.67 -29.91 -8.25
C LYS A 520 11.05 -29.59 -6.80
N GLU A 521 10.94 -28.33 -6.38
CA GLU A 521 11.30 -27.89 -5.05
C GLU A 521 10.13 -28.00 -4.08
N PHE A 522 10.41 -28.52 -2.88
CA PHE A 522 9.52 -28.46 -1.74
C PHE A 522 10.09 -27.52 -0.69
N ILE A 523 9.29 -26.58 -0.25
CA ILE A 523 9.63 -25.60 0.78
C ILE A 523 8.74 -25.75 2.00
N PHE A 524 9.29 -25.47 3.18
CA PHE A 524 8.62 -25.59 4.47
C PHE A 524 8.85 -24.33 5.31
N SER A 525 7.77 -23.62 5.67
CA SER A 525 7.78 -22.29 6.26
C SER A 525 7.09 -22.29 7.64
N PRO A 526 7.79 -22.61 8.72
CA PRO A 526 7.28 -22.43 10.07
C PRO A 526 7.31 -20.95 10.47
N ARG A 527 6.27 -20.48 11.15
CA ARG A 527 6.12 -19.09 11.60
C ARG A 527 5.48 -19.03 12.96
N VAL A 528 5.99 -18.16 13.83
CA VAL A 528 5.49 -17.96 15.20
C VAL A 528 5.49 -16.48 15.52
N SER A 529 4.43 -16.01 16.16
CA SER A 529 4.38 -14.68 16.75
C SER A 529 3.76 -14.73 18.13
N LEU A 530 4.25 -13.87 19.02
CA LEU A 530 3.79 -13.72 20.39
C LEU A 530 3.46 -12.26 20.65
N GLY A 531 2.20 -12.00 20.97
CA GLY A 531 1.74 -10.70 21.47
C GLY A 531 1.51 -10.75 22.97
N PHE A 532 1.88 -9.69 23.68
CA PHE A 532 1.74 -9.58 25.11
C PHE A 532 1.21 -8.21 25.52
N ILE A 533 0.15 -8.19 26.31
CA ILE A 533 -0.40 -7.00 26.95
C ILE A 533 -0.25 -7.18 28.44
N PRO A 534 0.66 -6.44 29.12
CA PRO A 534 0.91 -6.62 30.55
C PRO A 534 -0.24 -6.08 31.41
N ASN A 535 -0.48 -6.71 32.57
CA ASN A 535 -1.48 -6.25 33.53
C ASN A 535 -1.06 -4.98 34.29
N PHE A 536 0.26 -4.71 34.38
CA PHE A 536 0.75 -3.52 35.08
C PHE A 536 0.58 -2.22 34.28
N ASP A 537 0.54 -2.30 32.94
CA ASP A 537 0.22 -1.20 32.04
C ASP A 537 -0.45 -1.70 30.77
N GLN A 538 -1.75 -1.54 30.69
CA GLN A 538 -2.55 -1.99 29.56
C GLN A 538 -2.38 -1.11 28.30
N ASN A 539 -1.71 0.04 28.41
CA ASN A 539 -1.39 0.90 27.28
C ASN A 539 -0.17 0.39 26.50
N LEU A 540 0.62 -0.49 27.13
CA LEU A 540 1.75 -1.15 26.49
C LEU A 540 1.29 -2.45 25.81
N THR A 541 1.70 -2.64 24.57
CA THR A 541 1.57 -3.91 23.85
C THR A 541 2.94 -4.28 23.29
N MET A 542 3.38 -5.49 23.54
CA MET A 542 4.67 -6.00 23.07
C MET A 542 4.44 -7.11 22.04
N ARG A 543 5.32 -7.20 21.05
CA ARG A 543 5.26 -8.20 19.99
C ARG A 543 6.62 -8.81 19.73
N PHE A 544 6.64 -10.10 19.49
CA PHE A 544 7.76 -10.84 18.94
C PHE A 544 7.27 -11.69 17.78
N ALA A 545 7.99 -11.72 16.66
CA ALA A 545 7.66 -12.59 15.54
C ALA A 545 8.93 -13.16 14.93
N THR A 546 8.90 -14.44 14.59
CA THR A 546 9.97 -15.14 13.88
C THR A 546 9.39 -16.16 12.92
N GLY A 547 10.12 -16.45 11.85
CA GLY A 547 9.70 -17.45 10.88
C GLY A 547 10.62 -17.53 9.69
N ILE A 548 10.41 -18.57 8.90
CA ILE A 548 11.08 -18.80 7.62
C ILE A 548 10.10 -18.46 6.51
N TYR A 549 10.51 -17.60 5.61
CA TYR A 549 9.74 -17.11 4.48
C TYR A 549 10.48 -17.45 3.20
N TYR A 550 9.77 -18.03 2.23
CA TYR A 550 10.30 -18.33 0.92
C TYR A 550 9.58 -17.55 -0.16
N GLN A 551 10.27 -17.28 -1.25
CA GLN A 551 9.69 -16.75 -2.47
C GLN A 551 10.23 -17.54 -3.65
N SER A 552 9.34 -18.25 -4.34
CA SER A 552 9.70 -18.90 -5.59
C SER A 552 10.04 -17.85 -6.65
N PRO A 553 11.02 -18.12 -7.53
CA PRO A 553 11.34 -17.24 -8.62
C PRO A 553 10.12 -16.93 -9.48
N PHE A 554 9.94 -15.68 -9.84
CA PHE A 554 8.95 -15.32 -10.84
C PHE A 554 9.57 -15.35 -12.25
N TYR A 555 8.74 -15.26 -13.26
CA TYR A 555 9.12 -15.55 -14.62
C TYR A 555 10.38 -14.80 -15.11
N LYS A 556 10.49 -13.48 -14.81
CA LYS A 556 11.66 -12.69 -15.28
C LYS A 556 12.97 -13.08 -14.59
N GLU A 557 12.92 -13.58 -13.35
CA GLU A 557 14.10 -14.09 -12.62
C GLU A 557 14.63 -15.41 -13.22
N LEU A 558 13.76 -16.19 -13.87
CA LEU A 558 14.15 -17.44 -14.51
C LEU A 558 14.97 -17.23 -15.80
N ARG A 559 14.94 -16.04 -16.36
CA ARG A 559 15.68 -15.72 -17.59
C ARG A 559 17.17 -15.73 -17.34
N LEU A 560 17.89 -16.56 -18.05
CA LEU A 560 19.34 -16.62 -18.08
C LEU A 560 19.81 -16.28 -19.49
N THR A 561 20.58 -15.20 -19.62
CA THR A 561 21.18 -14.82 -20.89
C THR A 561 22.49 -15.56 -21.07
N THR A 562 22.60 -16.32 -22.16
CA THR A 562 23.80 -17.07 -22.58
C THR A 562 24.14 -16.65 -24.01
N GLN A 563 25.36 -16.93 -24.45
CA GLN A 563 25.73 -16.69 -25.85
C GLN A 563 25.64 -18.02 -26.63
N ASP A 564 25.09 -17.94 -27.84
CA ASP A 564 25.11 -19.05 -28.81
C ASP A 564 26.51 -19.23 -29.43
N GLU A 565 26.67 -20.27 -30.26
CA GLU A 565 27.93 -20.55 -30.95
C GLU A 565 28.35 -19.41 -31.92
N ALA A 566 27.45 -18.57 -32.34
CA ALA A 566 27.69 -17.40 -33.18
C ALA A 566 27.97 -16.12 -32.38
N GLY A 567 27.91 -16.17 -31.04
CA GLY A 567 28.13 -15.04 -30.14
C GLY A 567 26.90 -14.14 -29.94
N ASN A 568 25.70 -14.57 -30.35
CA ASN A 568 24.47 -13.84 -30.10
C ASN A 568 23.97 -14.14 -28.68
N ASP A 569 23.39 -13.15 -28.04
CA ASP A 569 22.74 -13.34 -26.75
C ASP A 569 21.41 -14.09 -26.92
N VAL A 570 21.30 -15.24 -26.26
CA VAL A 570 20.10 -16.07 -26.24
C VAL A 570 19.56 -16.15 -24.81
N VAL A 571 18.28 -15.89 -24.63
CA VAL A 571 17.61 -16.05 -23.34
C VAL A 571 17.01 -17.44 -23.23
N THR A 572 17.47 -18.18 -22.26
CA THR A 572 16.92 -19.47 -21.85
C THR A 572 16.30 -19.36 -20.45
N LEU A 573 15.55 -20.39 -20.04
CA LEU A 573 14.98 -20.45 -18.71
C LEU A 573 15.78 -21.39 -17.81
N ASN A 574 16.26 -20.87 -16.68
CA ASN A 574 16.97 -21.65 -15.68
C ASN A 574 16.00 -22.42 -14.78
N ASN A 575 15.84 -23.71 -14.99
CA ASN A 575 14.98 -24.57 -14.20
C ASN A 575 15.62 -25.07 -12.88
N ASN A 576 16.88 -24.75 -12.63
CA ASN A 576 17.60 -25.12 -11.40
C ASN A 576 17.50 -24.05 -10.31
N LEU A 577 16.89 -22.91 -10.59
CA LEU A 577 16.69 -21.85 -9.60
C LEU A 577 15.86 -22.34 -8.42
N LYS A 578 16.36 -22.08 -7.22
CA LYS A 578 15.67 -22.37 -5.96
C LYS A 578 14.94 -21.15 -5.45
N SER A 579 13.96 -21.39 -4.60
CA SER A 579 13.28 -20.31 -3.89
C SER A 579 14.24 -19.49 -3.04
N GLN A 580 14.12 -18.19 -3.12
CA GLN A 580 14.80 -17.24 -2.24
C GLN A 580 14.26 -17.42 -0.82
N ARG A 581 15.08 -17.24 0.21
CA ARG A 581 14.72 -17.49 1.61
C ARG A 581 15.05 -16.30 2.48
N SER A 582 14.12 -15.95 3.37
CA SER A 582 14.31 -14.95 4.43
C SER A 582 13.92 -15.51 5.79
N ILE A 583 14.78 -15.37 6.79
CA ILE A 583 14.49 -15.73 8.19
C ILE A 583 14.30 -14.40 8.95
N HIS A 584 13.12 -14.21 9.51
CA HIS A 584 12.76 -12.98 10.21
C HIS A 584 12.90 -13.11 11.72
N PHE A 585 13.41 -12.06 12.35
CA PHE A 585 13.35 -11.82 13.79
C PHE A 585 12.87 -10.38 13.98
N ILE A 586 11.70 -10.22 14.60
CA ILE A 586 11.06 -8.92 14.80
C ILE A 586 10.66 -8.82 16.26
N ILE A 587 11.06 -7.75 16.90
CA ILE A 587 10.61 -7.38 18.24
C ILE A 587 10.12 -5.95 18.22
N GLY A 588 8.96 -5.70 18.78
CA GLY A 588 8.40 -4.37 18.79
C GLY A 588 7.29 -4.22 19.80
N GLY A 589 6.71 -3.04 19.80
CA GLY A 589 5.57 -2.75 20.66
C GLY A 589 4.94 -1.40 20.35
N ASP A 590 3.77 -1.23 20.94
CA ASP A 590 2.99 -0.01 20.89
C ASP A 590 2.83 0.52 22.31
N TYR A 591 2.96 1.83 22.47
CA TYR A 591 2.62 2.52 23.69
C TYR A 591 1.59 3.60 23.39
N THR A 592 0.42 3.47 24.01
CA THR A 592 -0.70 4.40 23.85
C THR A 592 -0.73 5.35 25.03
N PHE A 593 -0.81 6.64 24.79
CA PHE A 593 -0.85 7.67 25.82
C PHE A 593 -1.72 8.84 25.42
N LYS A 594 -2.08 9.66 26.41
CA LYS A 594 -2.79 10.91 26.16
C LYS A 594 -1.82 12.09 26.19
N LEU A 595 -1.92 12.95 25.18
CA LEU A 595 -1.24 14.23 25.11
C LEU A 595 -2.28 15.30 24.75
N MET A 596 -2.41 16.37 25.56
CA MET A 596 -3.43 17.41 25.36
C MET A 596 -4.87 16.85 25.27
N ASP A 597 -5.20 15.88 26.16
CA ASP A 597 -6.46 15.13 26.20
C ASP A 597 -6.82 14.33 24.92
N ARG A 598 -5.84 14.11 24.04
CA ARG A 598 -5.97 13.34 22.81
C ARG A 598 -5.17 12.07 22.89
N ASN A 599 -5.58 11.09 22.12
CA ASN A 599 -4.94 9.80 22.11
C ASN A 599 -3.80 9.75 21.09
N PHE A 600 -2.62 9.35 21.54
CA PHE A 600 -1.45 9.11 20.71
C PHE A 600 -0.95 7.69 20.88
N LYS A 601 -0.28 7.18 19.87
CA LYS A 601 0.37 5.86 19.88
C LYS A 601 1.78 5.98 19.30
N LEU A 602 2.75 5.52 20.04
CA LEU A 602 4.11 5.33 19.57
C LEU A 602 4.31 3.84 19.30
N THR A 603 4.67 3.51 18.07
CA THR A 603 5.07 2.17 17.64
C THR A 603 6.57 2.15 17.41
N ALA A 604 7.25 1.13 17.92
CA ALA A 604 8.67 0.89 17.67
C ALA A 604 8.90 -0.59 17.35
N GLU A 605 9.64 -0.88 16.28
CA GLU A 605 10.00 -2.23 15.88
C GLU A 605 11.47 -2.30 15.48
N LEU A 606 12.18 -3.25 16.08
CA LEU A 606 13.51 -3.68 15.65
C LEU A 606 13.36 -4.95 14.82
N TYR A 607 14.03 -5.03 13.70
CA TYR A 607 13.99 -6.22 12.85
C TYR A 607 15.37 -6.62 12.36
N TYR A 608 15.51 -7.93 12.15
CA TYR A 608 16.63 -8.56 11.46
C TYR A 608 16.09 -9.63 10.51
N LYS A 609 16.47 -9.55 9.23
CA LYS A 609 16.16 -10.55 8.20
C LYS A 609 17.47 -11.15 7.71
N LYS A 610 17.64 -12.47 7.81
CA LYS A 610 18.72 -13.18 7.15
C LYS A 610 18.24 -13.67 5.80
N LEU A 611 18.98 -13.36 4.76
CA LEU A 611 18.61 -13.63 3.37
C LEU A 611 19.56 -14.65 2.75
N ASP A 612 19.00 -15.70 2.18
CA ASP A 612 19.77 -16.78 1.53
C ASP A 612 19.18 -17.07 0.13
N ASN A 613 19.96 -17.66 -0.75
CA ASN A 613 19.56 -18.03 -2.12
C ASN A 613 19.02 -16.84 -2.93
N LEU A 614 19.52 -15.65 -2.72
CA LEU A 614 19.05 -14.47 -3.46
C LEU A 614 19.42 -14.59 -4.94
N ILE A 615 18.53 -14.06 -5.78
CA ILE A 615 18.75 -13.83 -7.21
C ILE A 615 19.02 -12.35 -7.38
N PRO A 616 20.30 -11.90 -7.49
CA PRO A 616 20.62 -10.50 -7.62
C PRO A 616 20.09 -9.90 -8.91
N TYR A 617 19.93 -8.59 -8.92
CA TYR A 617 19.60 -7.83 -10.11
C TYR A 617 20.29 -6.46 -10.09
N THR A 618 20.46 -5.88 -11.26
CA THR A 618 20.91 -4.51 -11.48
C THR A 618 19.82 -3.69 -12.14
N ILE A 619 19.92 -2.39 -12.04
CA ILE A 619 19.01 -1.45 -12.70
C ILE A 619 19.82 -0.64 -13.71
N ASP A 620 19.56 -0.92 -14.99
CA ASP A 620 20.15 -0.19 -16.11
C ASP A 620 19.16 0.87 -16.59
N ASN A 621 19.43 2.14 -16.28
CA ASN A 621 18.50 3.25 -16.44
C ASN A 621 17.19 2.97 -15.67
N VAL A 622 16.19 2.41 -16.32
CA VAL A 622 14.90 2.01 -15.68
C VAL A 622 14.59 0.53 -15.85
N LYS A 623 15.42 -0.22 -16.59
CA LYS A 623 15.24 -1.65 -16.85
C LYS A 623 15.92 -2.49 -15.78
N VAL A 624 15.21 -3.51 -15.25
CA VAL A 624 15.74 -4.47 -14.27
C VAL A 624 16.35 -5.65 -15.01
N ARG A 625 17.60 -5.98 -14.71
CA ARG A 625 18.34 -7.13 -15.25
C ARG A 625 18.68 -8.10 -14.14
N TYR A 626 18.09 -9.29 -14.16
CA TYR A 626 18.37 -10.36 -13.19
C TYR A 626 19.59 -11.16 -13.60
N TYR A 627 20.36 -11.63 -12.61
CA TYR A 627 21.48 -12.54 -12.84
C TYR A 627 21.03 -13.93 -13.28
N GLY A 628 19.78 -14.30 -13.03
CA GLY A 628 19.23 -15.61 -13.39
C GLY A 628 19.84 -16.79 -12.61
N GLU A 629 20.49 -16.52 -11.48
CA GLU A 629 21.18 -17.49 -10.63
C GLU A 629 21.00 -17.14 -9.14
N ASN A 630 20.89 -18.18 -8.28
CA ASN A 630 20.92 -18.02 -6.82
C ASN A 630 22.35 -17.80 -6.32
N CYS A 631 22.97 -16.68 -6.63
CA CYS A 631 24.39 -16.45 -6.36
C CYS A 631 24.66 -15.43 -5.25
N ALA A 632 23.64 -15.05 -4.47
CA ALA A 632 23.85 -14.10 -3.38
C ALA A 632 23.20 -14.55 -2.06
N LYS A 633 23.73 -14.01 -0.96
CA LYS A 633 23.23 -14.08 0.41
C LYS A 633 23.36 -12.71 1.07
N GLY A 634 22.53 -12.42 2.05
CA GLY A 634 22.53 -11.09 2.63
C GLY A 634 21.78 -10.98 3.95
N TYR A 635 21.58 -9.73 4.36
CA TYR A 635 20.75 -9.40 5.50
C TYR A 635 20.09 -8.02 5.34
N ALA A 636 19.01 -7.81 6.08
CA ALA A 636 18.42 -6.50 6.29
C ALA A 636 18.12 -6.33 7.78
N ALA A 637 18.57 -5.24 8.37
CA ALA A 637 18.35 -4.92 9.78
C ALA A 637 17.96 -3.45 9.93
N GLY A 638 17.11 -3.14 10.90
CA GLY A 638 16.72 -1.75 11.09
C GLY A 638 15.78 -1.53 12.26
N LEU A 639 15.48 -0.25 12.45
CA LEU A 639 14.55 0.29 13.43
C LEU A 639 13.46 1.08 12.71
N ASP A 640 12.20 0.71 12.95
CA ASP A 640 11.02 1.39 12.47
C ASP A 640 10.31 2.08 13.63
N LEU A 641 10.04 3.36 13.50
CA LEU A 641 9.32 4.18 14.47
C LEU A 641 8.11 4.81 13.79
N LYS A 642 6.95 4.81 14.45
CA LYS A 642 5.75 5.49 13.98
C LYS A 642 5.08 6.21 15.16
N PHE A 643 4.94 7.50 15.02
CA PHE A 643 4.17 8.34 15.93
C PHE A 643 2.82 8.66 15.28
N PHE A 644 1.77 8.11 15.84
CA PHE A 644 0.40 8.19 15.33
C PHE A 644 -0.49 8.88 16.35
N GLY A 645 -1.44 9.70 15.91
CA GLY A 645 -2.41 10.28 16.80
C GLY A 645 -3.35 11.29 16.17
N GLU A 646 -4.30 11.72 16.97
CA GLU A 646 -5.23 12.79 16.65
C GLU A 646 -4.59 14.16 16.95
N PHE A 647 -3.93 14.78 15.99
CA PHE A 647 -3.42 16.14 16.16
C PHE A 647 -4.57 17.16 16.22
N VAL A 648 -5.68 16.86 15.55
CA VAL A 648 -6.99 17.54 15.71
C VAL A 648 -8.07 16.47 15.90
N PRO A 649 -9.10 16.72 16.75
CA PRO A 649 -10.13 15.72 17.03
C PRO A 649 -10.82 15.17 15.78
N GLY A 650 -10.86 13.85 15.65
CA GLY A 650 -11.54 13.14 14.59
C GLY A 650 -10.72 12.89 13.32
N THR A 651 -9.42 13.23 13.32
CA THR A 651 -8.52 12.93 12.19
C THR A 651 -7.25 12.26 12.68
N ASP A 652 -6.77 11.28 11.95
CA ASP A 652 -5.54 10.58 12.26
C ASP A 652 -4.40 11.05 11.34
N SER A 653 -3.28 11.35 11.97
CA SER A 653 -2.05 11.74 11.31
C SER A 653 -0.88 10.96 11.89
N TRP A 654 0.19 10.78 11.14
CA TRP A 654 1.38 10.10 11.64
C TRP A 654 2.67 10.58 10.99
N ILE A 655 3.74 10.35 11.73
CA ILE A 655 5.11 10.49 11.26
C ILE A 655 5.77 9.13 11.40
N SER A 656 6.42 8.66 10.37
CA SER A 656 7.14 7.38 10.35
C SER A 656 8.61 7.62 10.05
N LEU A 657 9.49 7.01 10.81
CA LEU A 657 10.93 7.03 10.59
C LEU A 657 11.44 5.59 10.53
N SER A 658 12.14 5.25 9.47
CA SER A 658 12.82 3.96 9.30
C SER A 658 14.31 4.19 9.10
N LEU A 659 15.11 3.50 9.87
CA LEU A 659 16.55 3.45 9.74
C LEU A 659 16.94 2.01 9.40
N MET A 660 17.62 1.79 8.28
CA MET A 660 17.94 0.45 7.83
C MET A 660 19.36 0.32 7.29
N LYS A 661 19.88 -0.90 7.42
CA LYS A 661 21.05 -1.38 6.71
C LYS A 661 20.72 -2.70 6.04
N ALA A 662 20.80 -2.75 4.71
CA ALA A 662 20.52 -3.96 3.94
C ALA A 662 21.64 -4.18 2.91
N GLU A 663 22.30 -5.33 3.02
CA GLU A 663 23.49 -5.67 2.23
C GLU A 663 23.41 -7.10 1.72
N GLN A 664 24.01 -7.36 0.58
CA GLN A 664 24.20 -8.68 -0.02
C GLN A 664 25.66 -8.93 -0.35
N THR A 665 26.01 -10.20 -0.42
CA THR A 665 27.30 -10.66 -0.94
C THR A 665 27.03 -11.53 -2.16
N ILE A 666 27.45 -11.08 -3.33
CA ILE A 666 27.24 -11.73 -4.63
C ILE A 666 28.48 -12.58 -4.93
N ARG A 667 28.26 -13.83 -5.38
CA ARG A 667 29.32 -14.79 -5.75
C ARG A 667 30.42 -14.90 -4.70
N GLU A 668 30.05 -14.77 -3.39
CA GLU A 668 30.92 -14.84 -2.20
C GLU A 668 31.97 -13.73 -2.08
N THR A 669 32.16 -12.88 -3.06
CA THR A 669 33.22 -11.89 -3.14
C THR A 669 32.73 -10.45 -3.10
N THR A 670 31.70 -10.13 -3.85
CA THR A 670 31.23 -8.76 -4.05
C THR A 670 30.22 -8.38 -2.99
N LYS A 671 30.58 -7.47 -2.08
CA LYS A 671 29.67 -6.86 -1.10
C LYS A 671 29.00 -5.64 -1.70
N ALA A 672 27.68 -5.61 -1.68
CA ALA A 672 26.88 -4.53 -2.21
C ALA A 672 25.63 -4.30 -1.33
N PRO A 673 25.08 -3.09 -1.29
CA PRO A 673 23.75 -2.88 -0.72
C PRO A 673 22.70 -3.61 -1.54
N LEU A 674 21.57 -3.95 -0.90
CA LEU A 674 20.40 -4.37 -1.66
C LEU A 674 19.89 -3.19 -2.52
N PRO A 675 19.39 -3.44 -3.74
CA PRO A 675 18.99 -2.38 -4.68
C PRO A 675 17.97 -1.38 -4.13
N ASN A 676 17.08 -1.83 -3.25
CA ASN A 676 16.03 -1.00 -2.63
C ASN A 676 16.37 -0.60 -1.18
N SER A 677 17.65 -0.34 -0.89
CA SER A 677 18.13 0.05 0.43
C SER A 677 18.45 1.55 0.50
N PRO A 678 17.50 2.43 0.86
CA PRO A 678 17.76 3.86 0.98
C PRO A 678 18.60 4.23 2.21
N GLY A 679 18.70 3.34 3.21
CA GLY A 679 19.38 3.59 4.48
C GLY A 679 18.51 4.30 5.51
N TYR A 680 17.73 5.27 5.13
CA TYR A 680 16.71 5.93 5.96
C TYR A 680 15.50 6.35 5.14
N ASN A 681 14.34 6.39 5.79
CA ASN A 681 13.10 6.91 5.21
C ASN A 681 12.28 7.61 6.30
N LEU A 682 11.97 8.88 6.09
CA LEU A 682 11.07 9.69 6.92
C LEU A 682 9.83 10.00 6.10
N SER A 683 8.67 9.65 6.60
CA SER A 683 7.39 9.94 5.96
C SER A 683 6.47 10.67 6.92
N VAL A 684 5.75 11.65 6.40
CA VAL A 684 4.74 12.41 7.13
C VAL A 684 3.42 12.27 6.39
N PHE A 685 2.41 11.84 7.10
CA PHE A 685 1.02 11.89 6.65
C PHE A 685 0.24 12.76 7.63
N PHE A 686 -0.28 13.86 7.14
CA PHE A 686 -1.09 14.76 7.93
C PHE A 686 -2.40 15.03 7.20
N GLN A 687 -3.50 14.76 7.88
CA GLN A 687 -4.83 15.04 7.38
C GLN A 687 -5.63 15.70 8.50
N ASP A 688 -6.14 16.90 8.24
CA ASP A 688 -6.82 17.64 9.28
C ASP A 688 -7.84 18.65 8.75
N TYR A 689 -8.75 19.08 9.62
CA TYR A 689 -9.61 20.21 9.36
C TYR A 689 -8.87 21.51 9.71
N PHE A 690 -9.13 22.57 8.93
CA PHE A 690 -8.60 23.87 9.28
C PHE A 690 -9.21 24.35 10.61
N PRO A 691 -8.43 24.82 11.59
CA PRO A 691 -8.94 25.25 12.89
C PRO A 691 -10.09 26.25 12.76
N GLY A 692 -11.23 25.95 13.35
CA GLY A 692 -12.44 26.78 13.27
C GLY A 692 -13.31 26.60 12.02
N TYR A 693 -12.83 25.88 10.99
CA TYR A 693 -13.53 25.69 9.71
C TYR A 693 -13.60 24.23 9.31
N LYS A 694 -14.55 23.47 9.85
CA LYS A 694 -14.73 22.02 9.58
C LYS A 694 -14.99 21.66 8.11
N ARG A 695 -15.29 22.65 7.27
CA ARG A 695 -15.49 22.46 5.83
C ARG A 695 -14.19 22.46 5.03
N VAL A 696 -13.10 22.94 5.62
CA VAL A 696 -11.79 22.95 4.96
C VAL A 696 -10.93 21.82 5.54
N LYS A 697 -10.51 20.90 4.68
CA LYS A 697 -9.55 19.84 5.01
C LYS A 697 -8.20 20.13 4.36
N LEU A 698 -7.16 19.98 5.17
CA LEU A 698 -5.78 20.04 4.72
C LEU A 698 -5.21 18.62 4.72
N ASN A 699 -4.51 18.27 3.65
CA ASN A 699 -3.84 17.00 3.50
C ASN A 699 -2.40 17.25 3.09
N LEU A 700 -1.45 16.68 3.80
CA LEU A 700 -0.03 16.79 3.50
C LEU A 700 0.59 15.41 3.50
N LYS A 701 1.34 15.13 2.46
CA LYS A 701 2.20 13.96 2.35
C LYS A 701 3.63 14.42 2.14
N GLY A 702 4.51 14.06 3.06
CA GLY A 702 5.94 14.35 2.97
C GLY A 702 6.75 13.07 2.94
N VAL A 703 7.79 13.01 2.10
CA VAL A 703 8.71 11.89 2.03
C VAL A 703 10.14 12.42 1.90
N LEU A 704 11.02 11.92 2.76
CA LEU A 704 12.46 12.12 2.68
C LEU A 704 13.12 10.74 2.78
N SER A 705 13.66 10.25 1.68
CA SER A 705 14.27 8.93 1.58
C SER A 705 15.72 9.05 1.13
N GLY A 706 16.60 8.22 1.68
CA GLY A 706 17.99 8.15 1.23
C GLY A 706 18.10 7.72 -0.23
N GLY A 707 19.23 8.03 -0.86
CA GLY A 707 19.49 7.65 -2.24
C GLY A 707 19.64 6.13 -2.40
N LEU A 708 19.12 5.60 -3.51
CA LEU A 708 19.27 4.20 -3.87
C LEU A 708 20.64 3.92 -4.51
N PRO A 709 21.22 2.73 -4.33
CA PRO A 709 22.44 2.34 -5.01
C PRO A 709 22.19 2.12 -6.51
N VAL A 710 23.06 2.66 -7.33
CA VAL A 710 23.04 2.55 -8.79
C VAL A 710 24.36 2.01 -9.28
N THR A 711 24.33 1.09 -10.22
CA THR A 711 25.52 0.51 -10.87
C THR A 711 25.76 1.17 -12.22
N ILE A 712 26.97 1.00 -12.72
CA ILE A 712 27.28 1.32 -14.11
C ILE A 712 26.55 0.29 -15.00
N PRO A 713 25.83 0.71 -16.04
CA PRO A 713 25.12 -0.20 -16.93
C PRO A 713 26.01 -1.31 -17.48
N HIS A 714 25.46 -2.50 -17.63
CA HIS A 714 26.13 -3.72 -18.14
C HIS A 714 27.34 -4.23 -17.33
N ARG A 715 27.69 -3.62 -16.20
CA ARG A 715 28.87 -4.02 -15.41
C ARG A 715 28.57 -4.65 -14.06
N GLY A 716 27.34 -4.59 -13.59
CA GLY A 716 26.93 -5.14 -12.30
C GLY A 716 27.62 -4.45 -11.10
N TYR A 717 27.40 -5.01 -9.90
CA TYR A 717 27.98 -4.51 -8.65
C TYR A 717 29.49 -4.77 -8.53
N GLU A 718 30.03 -5.66 -9.31
CA GLU A 718 31.46 -6.01 -9.36
C GLU A 718 32.32 -4.83 -9.82
N ALA A 719 31.78 -3.96 -10.67
CA ALA A 719 32.42 -2.74 -11.12
C ALA A 719 32.26 -1.53 -10.19
N GLY A 720 31.52 -1.72 -9.10
CA GLY A 720 31.23 -0.66 -8.14
C GLY A 720 29.79 -0.10 -8.27
N TYR A 721 29.45 0.74 -7.32
CA TYR A 721 28.16 1.43 -7.26
C TYR A 721 28.31 2.81 -6.60
N PHE A 722 27.36 3.70 -6.83
CA PHE A 722 27.21 4.95 -6.10
C PHE A 722 25.73 5.12 -5.66
N ARG A 723 25.46 6.09 -4.79
CA ARG A 723 24.08 6.37 -4.36
C ARG A 723 23.55 7.62 -5.06
N THR A 724 22.29 7.54 -5.50
CA THR A 724 21.57 8.72 -5.99
C THR A 724 21.44 9.77 -4.89
N PRO A 725 21.20 11.04 -5.20
CA PRO A 725 20.78 12.02 -4.21
C PRO A 725 19.52 11.55 -3.46
N ALA A 726 19.35 12.06 -2.22
CA ALA A 726 18.17 11.75 -1.43
C ALA A 726 16.90 12.21 -2.13
N TYR A 727 15.88 11.36 -2.16
CA TYR A 727 14.54 11.68 -2.65
C TYR A 727 13.81 12.55 -1.62
N LYS A 728 13.28 13.70 -2.05
CA LYS A 728 12.61 14.68 -1.20
C LYS A 728 11.36 15.17 -1.89
N ARG A 729 10.20 15.01 -1.25
CA ARG A 729 8.94 15.45 -1.84
C ARG A 729 7.94 15.86 -0.78
N ILE A 730 7.22 16.93 -1.05
CA ILE A 730 6.07 17.38 -0.26
C ILE A 730 4.92 17.64 -1.21
N ASP A 731 3.80 16.95 -0.99
CA ASP A 731 2.54 17.14 -1.69
C ASP A 731 1.51 17.71 -0.70
N LEU A 732 0.82 18.75 -1.12
CA LEU A 732 -0.18 19.46 -0.30
C LEU A 732 -1.52 19.46 -1.00
N GLY A 733 -2.58 19.06 -0.30
CA GLY A 733 -3.95 19.13 -0.78
C GLY A 733 -4.83 19.98 0.15
N VAL A 734 -5.66 20.82 -0.45
CA VAL A 734 -6.70 21.57 0.25
C VAL A 734 -8.04 21.18 -0.35
N SER A 735 -8.98 20.77 0.48
CA SER A 735 -10.32 20.39 0.06
C SER A 735 -11.37 21.20 0.82
N TYR A 736 -12.36 21.69 0.09
CA TYR A 736 -13.47 22.43 0.64
C TYR A 736 -14.78 21.67 0.41
N GLN A 737 -15.56 21.45 1.47
CA GLN A 737 -16.89 20.86 1.39
C GLN A 737 -17.89 21.93 0.94
N LEU A 738 -18.28 21.87 -0.34
CA LEU A 738 -19.28 22.78 -0.91
C LEU A 738 -20.65 22.58 -0.29
N ALA A 739 -21.05 21.33 -0.12
CA ALA A 739 -22.31 20.93 0.48
C ALA A 739 -22.15 19.61 1.24
N GLY A 740 -22.88 19.42 2.32
CA GLY A 740 -22.86 18.22 3.16
C GLY A 740 -24.16 18.08 3.96
N GLY A 741 -24.41 16.90 4.52
CA GLY A 741 -25.66 16.36 5.03
C GLY A 741 -26.56 17.24 5.92
N THR A 742 -26.09 18.37 6.47
CA THR A 742 -26.88 19.30 7.27
C THR A 742 -27.22 20.60 6.53
N ASP A 743 -26.82 20.74 5.29
CA ASP A 743 -27.02 21.96 4.53
C ASP A 743 -28.41 21.99 3.88
N ALA A 744 -29.10 23.10 3.99
CA ALA A 744 -30.45 23.26 3.44
C ALA A 744 -30.56 23.05 1.91
N ILE A 745 -29.45 23.16 1.19
CA ILE A 745 -29.39 22.83 -0.24
C ILE A 745 -29.54 21.34 -0.50
N MET A 746 -29.12 20.50 0.46
CA MET A 746 -29.21 19.03 0.35
C MET A 746 -30.66 18.51 0.47
N ASP A 747 -31.57 19.31 0.96
CA ASP A 747 -33.00 18.93 1.07
C ASP A 747 -33.80 19.27 -0.21
N ARG A 748 -33.13 19.79 -1.28
CA ARG A 748 -33.84 20.32 -2.46
C ARG A 748 -33.46 19.59 -3.75
N GLY A 749 -34.47 19.17 -4.50
CA GLY A 749 -34.33 18.65 -5.86
C GLY A 749 -33.36 17.49 -5.98
N PHE A 750 -32.41 17.54 -6.90
CA PHE A 750 -31.38 16.53 -7.14
C PHE A 750 -30.42 16.35 -5.95
N PHE A 751 -30.15 17.45 -5.20
CA PHE A 751 -29.18 17.41 -4.11
C PHE A 751 -29.62 16.52 -2.93
N GLN A 752 -30.88 16.22 -2.77
CA GLN A 752 -31.38 15.30 -1.72
C GLN A 752 -30.84 13.87 -1.81
N TYR A 753 -30.32 13.49 -2.99
CA TYR A 753 -29.69 12.17 -3.20
C TYR A 753 -28.18 12.17 -2.92
N LEU A 754 -27.60 13.34 -2.64
CA LEU A 754 -26.18 13.50 -2.39
C LEU A 754 -25.90 13.58 -0.89
N LYS A 755 -24.73 13.05 -0.47
CA LYS A 755 -24.26 13.15 0.92
C LYS A 755 -23.27 14.29 1.08
N ASN A 756 -22.30 14.39 0.17
CA ASN A 756 -21.25 15.40 0.23
C ASN A 756 -20.79 15.80 -1.18
N ILE A 757 -20.40 17.05 -1.32
CA ILE A 757 -19.73 17.58 -2.49
C ILE A 757 -18.44 18.26 -2.02
N TRP A 758 -17.31 17.78 -2.52
CA TRP A 758 -15.99 18.32 -2.21
C TRP A 758 -15.33 18.85 -3.47
N ILE A 759 -14.74 20.04 -3.36
CA ILE A 759 -13.77 20.53 -4.33
C ILE A 759 -12.41 20.58 -3.67
N GLY A 760 -11.35 20.33 -4.43
CA GLY A 760 -10.01 20.33 -3.90
C GLY A 760 -8.97 20.79 -4.92
N VAL A 761 -7.88 21.30 -4.39
CA VAL A 761 -6.67 21.63 -5.15
C VAL A 761 -5.51 20.91 -4.48
N ASP A 762 -4.76 20.17 -5.26
CA ASP A 762 -3.53 19.53 -4.83
C ASP A 762 -2.35 20.20 -5.54
N VAL A 763 -1.29 20.43 -4.78
CA VAL A 763 0.00 20.90 -5.31
C VAL A 763 1.01 19.80 -5.07
N PHE A 764 1.40 19.12 -6.12
CA PHE A 764 2.42 18.08 -6.08
C PHE A 764 3.81 18.69 -6.16
N ASN A 765 4.75 18.13 -5.41
CA ASN A 765 6.14 18.59 -5.33
C ASN A 765 6.21 20.13 -5.12
N ILE A 766 5.59 20.63 -4.05
CA ILE A 766 5.44 22.06 -3.79
C ILE A 766 6.78 22.82 -3.78
N LEU A 767 7.85 22.15 -3.36
CA LEU A 767 9.20 22.69 -3.31
C LEU A 767 9.94 22.67 -4.65
N ASP A 768 9.34 22.08 -5.68
CA ASP A 768 9.92 21.91 -7.03
C ASP A 768 11.30 21.27 -7.05
N ILE A 769 11.50 20.26 -6.19
CA ILE A 769 12.78 19.55 -6.07
C ILE A 769 12.95 18.58 -7.24
N LYS A 770 14.06 18.67 -7.94
CA LYS A 770 14.45 17.74 -8.99
C LYS A 770 14.95 16.43 -8.36
N ASN A 771 14.07 15.43 -8.28
CA ASN A 771 14.39 14.11 -7.76
C ASN A 771 14.93 13.22 -8.88
N THR A 772 16.09 12.59 -8.67
CA THR A 772 16.71 11.72 -9.66
C THR A 772 16.02 10.35 -9.68
N ASN A 773 15.52 9.95 -10.86
CA ASN A 773 14.93 8.62 -11.09
C ASN A 773 16.00 7.61 -11.55
N SER A 774 16.83 8.02 -12.50
CA SER A 774 17.87 7.19 -13.12
C SER A 774 18.96 8.07 -13.71
N TYR A 775 19.95 7.47 -14.36
CA TYR A 775 21.01 8.18 -15.05
C TYR A 775 21.13 7.70 -16.49
N TYR A 776 21.37 8.65 -17.40
CA TYR A 776 21.93 8.35 -18.71
C TYR A 776 23.45 8.41 -18.61
N TRP A 777 24.12 7.39 -19.08
CA TRP A 777 25.57 7.35 -19.14
C TRP A 777 26.03 7.69 -20.53
N ILE A 778 26.92 8.64 -20.63
CA ILE A 778 27.52 9.06 -21.89
C ILE A 778 29.05 9.00 -21.79
N THR A 779 29.68 8.64 -22.88
CA THR A 779 31.14 8.61 -22.99
C THR A 779 31.55 9.59 -24.07
N ARG A 780 32.31 10.59 -23.71
CA ARG A 780 32.83 11.60 -24.65
C ARG A 780 34.01 11.02 -25.47
N ALA A 781 34.41 11.69 -26.57
CA ALA A 781 35.48 11.26 -27.47
C ALA A 781 36.83 11.04 -26.76
N ASP A 782 37.09 11.74 -25.66
CA ASP A 782 38.26 11.57 -24.80
C ASP A 782 38.11 10.46 -23.76
N ASN A 783 37.05 9.63 -23.85
CA ASN A 783 36.67 8.58 -22.92
C ASN A 783 36.26 9.07 -21.52
N ALA A 784 36.02 10.38 -21.34
CA ALA A 784 35.39 10.86 -20.11
C ALA A 784 33.92 10.41 -20.03
N GLN A 785 33.55 9.87 -18.87
CA GLN A 785 32.20 9.31 -18.65
C GLN A 785 31.40 10.25 -17.76
N PHE A 786 30.16 10.50 -18.14
CA PHE A 786 29.23 11.34 -17.42
C PHE A 786 27.94 10.57 -17.09
N ALA A 787 27.51 10.66 -15.83
CA ALA A 787 26.21 10.17 -15.37
C ALA A 787 25.21 11.33 -15.37
N VAL A 788 24.47 11.49 -16.44
CA VAL A 788 23.48 12.57 -16.61
C VAL A 788 22.19 12.20 -15.91
N PRO A 789 21.71 12.94 -14.90
CA PRO A 789 20.53 12.60 -14.15
C PRO A 789 19.27 12.70 -15.01
N ASN A 790 18.38 11.73 -14.83
CA ASN A 790 17.03 11.75 -15.35
C ASN A 790 16.07 12.06 -14.19
N TYR A 791 15.44 13.22 -14.22
CA TYR A 791 14.62 13.70 -13.13
C TYR A 791 13.16 13.21 -13.24
N LEU A 792 12.52 13.02 -12.10
CA LEU A 792 11.10 12.80 -11.93
C LEU A 792 10.31 14.12 -12.14
N THR A 793 9.01 14.08 -11.83
CA THR A 793 8.11 15.20 -12.13
C THR A 793 8.41 16.44 -11.31
N GLY A 794 8.32 17.60 -11.95
CA GLY A 794 8.37 18.91 -11.33
C GLY A 794 7.08 19.24 -10.54
N ARG A 795 6.95 20.52 -10.14
CA ARG A 795 5.75 21.02 -9.47
C ARG A 795 4.54 20.99 -10.39
N GLN A 796 3.40 20.50 -9.88
CA GLN A 796 2.15 20.49 -10.62
C GLN A 796 0.95 20.78 -9.73
N ILE A 797 -0.04 21.44 -10.31
CA ILE A 797 -1.33 21.73 -9.67
C ILE A 797 -2.38 20.79 -10.29
N ASN A 798 -3.16 20.15 -9.42
CA ASN A 798 -4.28 19.29 -9.76
C ASN A 798 -5.55 19.83 -9.11
N ALA A 799 -6.61 19.98 -9.88
CA ALA A 799 -7.93 20.29 -9.34
C ALA A 799 -8.79 19.04 -9.33
N ARG A 800 -9.59 18.85 -8.29
CA ARG A 800 -10.49 17.70 -8.16
C ARG A 800 -11.87 18.07 -7.66
N LEU A 801 -12.85 17.30 -8.09
CA LEU A 801 -14.24 17.31 -7.62
C LEU A 801 -14.61 15.91 -7.16
N ILE A 802 -15.23 15.78 -5.99
CA ILE A 802 -15.74 14.51 -5.46
C ILE A 802 -17.19 14.72 -5.06
N VAL A 803 -18.07 13.85 -5.54
CA VAL A 803 -19.50 13.83 -5.22
C VAL A 803 -19.80 12.47 -4.59
N GLU A 804 -20.38 12.47 -3.39
CA GLU A 804 -20.81 11.26 -2.67
C GLU A 804 -22.33 11.22 -2.54
N PHE A 805 -22.93 10.04 -2.70
CA PHE A 805 -24.39 9.84 -2.62
C PHE A 805 -24.77 8.53 -1.94
#